data_7bb44b4a8faa69b41d775e0beac0f7f0
#
_entry.id   7bb44b4a8faa69b41d775e0beac0f7f0
#
_cell.length_a   1.000
_cell.length_b   1.000
_cell.length_c   1.000
_cell.angle_alpha   90.00
_cell.angle_beta   90.00
_cell.angle_gamma   90.00
#
_symmetry.space_group_name_H-M   'P 1'
#
loop_
_entity.id
_entity.type
_entity.pdbx_description
1 polymer ?
#
loop_
_entity_poly.entity_id
_entity_poly.type
_entity_poly.pdbx_seq_one_letter_code
_entity_poly.pdbx_strand_id
1 'polypeptide(L)'
;MAAATVTPMVQQYLDVKNQHPDELLFFRLGDFYEMFYDDAITASKALNITLTKRSNNEDIPMCGVPYHSVDGYIAKLIKQGFRIAICEQVEDPKLAKGIVERKVIKIITPGTAMNEQLLEDKHNRYLVFLEEFQERELCLVACDVSTGECEWFFDDSKEAFLNITEQLYRLQPAELVLHLGYEETINKLREWLEARLPECVVSSYNVPDSEADYFAQHFAATAVPEEVHKSVECLLRYLHGTVMADLSHINRLTRIERNSFMNLDVTAIRNLELVKNMADGSKRGTLLHVLDFTKTSMGARRLRTWIENPLLDIGRIDERQEAVAELLAGSELREAVGEQLKAVADLERIVSRVEVGSANARDLVALRNSLAMLPGLKDILVTCQSRALRKLCSGLHLHKDLAEVLQRAIVDEPPFSVREGGMIRTGYNSELDELHEIAADNKTWMQNFEQKVKDETGIKTLKVGYNKVFGYYIEVSKGQTGSVPDYFVRKQTLVNAERYIVPELKEFENKILGAKEKIQQLEYYLFDELRSLIRSKIVEIQETARAVSCVDVLASLAQAAYKYNYVRPELNNYGEIKITDGRHPVVERLLEKEIFVPNNTNLNNADERMMIITGPNMAGKSTYMRQVALLVLMAQMGSFIPARQANICPVDKIFTRVGASDDLATGQSTFMVEMNEVAQILKYATKNSLIILDEVGRGTSTFDGMSIAHAVMEYIHDKLKAKTLFATHYHQLIALENVLDGVKNYSVAVKEKGKDIMFLRRIVPGGTDRSYGVHVARLAGLPKRVLDRAEELLKEYDSENGQAVAPAPQPESPQMMGSLFTASGVAQKLDTLDVMSMTPIEAMNTLYQLQAEARKELGK
;
A
#
# COMPACT_ATOMS: atom_id res chain seq x y z
N MET A 1 12.17 -3.88 54.16
CA MET A 1 11.56 -2.90 53.28
C MET A 1 10.08 -3.25 53.20
N ALA A 2 9.17 -2.44 53.74
CA ALA A 2 7.75 -2.69 53.63
C ALA A 2 7.37 -2.67 52.12
N ALA A 3 6.68 -3.73 51.66
CA ALA A 3 6.12 -3.75 50.32
C ALA A 3 5.17 -2.56 50.17
N ALA A 4 5.46 -1.65 49.26
CA ALA A 4 4.55 -0.57 48.92
C ALA A 4 3.23 -1.20 48.51
N THR A 5 2.14 -0.88 49.22
CA THR A 5 0.80 -1.38 48.90
C THR A 5 0.34 -0.72 47.61
N VAL A 6 0.45 -1.45 46.51
CA VAL A 6 -0.08 -1.04 45.18
C VAL A 6 -1.57 -0.70 45.34
N THR A 7 -2.01 0.44 44.85
CA THR A 7 -3.43 0.80 44.90
C THR A 7 -4.26 -0.20 44.08
N PRO A 8 -5.50 -0.51 44.48
CA PRO A 8 -6.31 -1.52 43.76
C PRO A 8 -6.49 -1.22 42.28
N MET A 9 -6.49 0.07 41.87
CA MET A 9 -6.57 0.47 40.47
C MET A 9 -5.26 0.15 39.71
N VAL A 10 -4.10 0.39 40.32
CA VAL A 10 -2.80 0.05 39.72
C VAL A 10 -2.64 -1.46 39.63
N GLN A 11 -3.17 -2.21 40.64
CA GLN A 11 -3.20 -3.67 40.54
C GLN A 11 -4.01 -4.15 39.34
N GLN A 12 -5.23 -3.59 39.13
CA GLN A 12 -6.06 -3.91 37.98
C GLN A 12 -5.33 -3.60 36.65
N TYR A 13 -4.58 -2.47 36.56
CA TYR A 13 -3.75 -2.16 35.41
C TYR A 13 -2.68 -3.22 35.15
N LEU A 14 -1.95 -3.62 36.22
CA LEU A 14 -0.89 -4.64 36.10
C LEU A 14 -1.45 -6.01 35.74
N ASP A 15 -2.61 -6.38 36.27
CA ASP A 15 -3.28 -7.65 35.94
C ASP A 15 -3.67 -7.71 34.47
N VAL A 16 -4.17 -6.61 33.90
CA VAL A 16 -4.48 -6.50 32.46
C VAL A 16 -3.19 -6.43 31.64
N LYS A 17 -2.18 -5.67 32.06
CA LYS A 17 -0.91 -5.55 31.34
C LYS A 17 -0.16 -6.90 31.24
N ASN A 18 -0.22 -7.72 32.29
CA ASN A 18 0.38 -9.06 32.28
C ASN A 18 -0.26 -10.00 31.25
N GLN A 19 -1.51 -9.76 30.86
CA GLN A 19 -2.19 -10.50 29.79
C GLN A 19 -1.84 -9.97 28.39
N HIS A 20 -1.35 -8.71 28.31
CA HIS A 20 -1.02 -8.00 27.08
C HIS A 20 0.38 -7.36 27.17
N PRO A 21 1.45 -8.18 27.33
CA PRO A 21 2.81 -7.66 27.59
C PRO A 21 3.38 -6.84 26.42
N ASP A 22 3.04 -7.20 25.20
CA ASP A 22 3.62 -6.63 23.96
C ASP A 22 2.86 -5.40 23.44
N GLU A 23 1.64 -5.13 23.96
CA GLU A 23 0.79 -4.02 23.55
C GLU A 23 0.92 -2.82 24.51
N LEU A 24 0.93 -1.60 23.97
CA LEU A 24 0.75 -0.39 24.78
C LEU A 24 -0.68 -0.36 25.34
N LEU A 25 -0.83 -0.42 26.67
CA LEU A 25 -2.14 -0.50 27.31
C LEU A 25 -2.74 0.89 27.49
N PHE A 26 -3.79 1.21 26.74
CA PHE A 26 -4.62 2.40 26.87
C PHE A 26 -5.73 2.13 27.86
N PHE A 27 -5.49 2.50 29.13
CA PHE A 27 -6.36 2.18 30.26
C PHE A 27 -7.31 3.32 30.56
N ARG A 28 -8.62 3.11 30.43
CA ARG A 28 -9.64 4.13 30.61
C ARG A 28 -9.77 4.59 32.04
N LEU A 29 -9.55 5.88 32.32
CA LEU A 29 -9.77 6.54 33.61
C LEU A 29 -10.49 7.87 33.41
N GLY A 30 -11.81 7.87 33.69
CA GLY A 30 -12.66 9.03 33.45
C GLY A 30 -12.63 9.46 31.96
N ASP A 31 -12.21 10.69 31.71
CA ASP A 31 -12.16 11.28 30.38
C ASP A 31 -10.82 11.06 29.64
N PHE A 32 -9.93 10.23 30.21
CA PHE A 32 -8.62 9.96 29.63
C PHE A 32 -8.39 8.46 29.44
N TYR A 33 -7.53 8.13 28.46
CA TYR A 33 -6.77 6.90 28.45
C TYR A 33 -5.41 7.19 29.07
N GLU A 34 -5.11 6.53 30.16
CA GLU A 34 -3.86 6.68 30.90
C GLU A 34 -2.97 5.45 30.70
N MET A 35 -1.68 5.68 30.58
CA MET A 35 -0.64 4.67 30.46
C MET A 35 0.32 4.83 31.63
N PHE A 36 0.84 3.71 32.15
CA PHE A 36 1.71 3.68 33.32
C PHE A 36 3.00 2.91 33.02
N TYR A 37 4.01 3.09 33.88
CA TYR A 37 5.31 2.41 33.84
C TYR A 37 5.99 2.57 32.45
N ASP A 38 6.49 1.48 31.89
CA ASP A 38 7.19 1.46 30.61
C ASP A 38 6.31 1.90 29.44
N ASP A 39 5.01 1.58 29.47
CA ASP A 39 4.06 2.04 28.46
C ASP A 39 3.96 3.57 28.44
N ALA A 40 4.00 4.21 29.62
CA ALA A 40 3.97 5.67 29.71
C ALA A 40 5.25 6.31 29.17
N ILE A 41 6.41 5.72 29.44
CA ILE A 41 7.71 6.21 28.96
C ILE A 41 7.75 6.09 27.43
N THR A 42 7.35 4.95 26.90
CA THR A 42 7.34 4.66 25.47
C THR A 42 6.35 5.58 24.72
N ALA A 43 5.11 5.64 25.20
CA ALA A 43 4.07 6.45 24.57
C ALA A 43 4.35 7.95 24.66
N SER A 44 4.88 8.45 25.80
CA SER A 44 5.27 9.85 25.96
C SER A 44 6.34 10.25 24.94
N LYS A 45 7.35 9.41 24.74
CA LYS A 45 8.42 9.63 23.74
C LYS A 45 7.90 9.57 22.31
N ALA A 46 7.12 8.54 21.99
CA ALA A 46 6.59 8.32 20.63
C ALA A 46 5.57 9.39 20.19
N LEU A 47 4.74 9.87 21.12
CA LEU A 47 3.70 10.87 20.87
C LEU A 47 4.16 12.32 21.11
N ASN A 48 5.34 12.51 21.72
CA ASN A 48 5.84 13.80 22.18
C ASN A 48 4.84 14.52 23.13
N ILE A 49 4.29 13.75 24.11
CA ILE A 49 3.40 14.25 25.16
C ILE A 49 4.11 14.25 26.52
N THR A 50 3.58 15.04 27.47
CA THR A 50 4.19 15.20 28.78
C THR A 50 4.16 13.89 29.58
N LEU A 51 5.33 13.44 30.04
CA LEU A 51 5.44 12.39 31.04
C LEU A 51 5.29 13.02 32.42
N THR A 52 4.33 12.54 33.19
CA THR A 52 4.07 12.99 34.56
C THR A 52 4.30 11.85 35.54
N LYS A 53 4.14 12.15 36.83
CA LYS A 53 4.18 11.14 37.89
C LYS A 53 2.85 11.17 38.64
N ARG A 54 2.33 10.01 38.98
CA ARG A 54 1.14 9.92 39.82
C ARG A 54 1.52 10.29 41.25
N SER A 55 0.97 11.41 41.77
CA SER A 55 1.23 11.84 43.12
C SER A 55 0.35 11.06 44.07
N ASN A 56 0.91 10.18 44.85
CA ASN A 56 0.59 9.73 46.20
C ASN A 56 1.53 8.59 46.58
N ASN A 57 2.74 8.92 47.00
CA ASN A 57 3.77 8.03 47.54
C ASN A 57 4.51 7.03 46.59
N GLU A 58 4.22 6.97 45.33
CA GLU A 58 4.94 6.13 44.36
C GLU A 58 5.34 6.96 43.13
N ASP A 59 6.62 6.90 42.77
CA ASP A 59 7.17 7.51 41.56
C ASP A 59 6.78 6.70 40.32
N ILE A 60 5.45 6.47 40.08
CA ILE A 60 4.96 5.74 38.89
C ILE A 60 4.91 6.69 37.69
N PRO A 61 5.73 6.46 36.64
CA PRO A 61 5.62 7.24 35.42
C PRO A 61 4.21 7.08 34.81
N MET A 62 3.63 8.21 34.38
CA MET A 62 2.30 8.25 33.80
C MET A 62 2.23 9.25 32.66
N CYS A 63 1.50 8.92 31.59
CA CYS A 63 1.04 9.87 30.60
C CYS A 63 -0.39 9.51 30.19
N GLY A 64 -1.11 10.45 29.56
CA GLY A 64 -2.49 10.21 29.18
C GLY A 64 -2.92 11.07 28.00
N VAL A 65 -3.93 10.59 27.29
CA VAL A 65 -4.57 11.27 26.16
C VAL A 65 -6.07 11.36 26.38
N PRO A 66 -6.74 12.45 25.96
CA PRO A 66 -8.19 12.56 26.09
C PRO A 66 -8.87 11.49 25.22
N TYR A 67 -9.90 10.81 25.78
CA TYR A 67 -10.56 9.71 25.07
C TYR A 67 -11.25 10.15 23.77
N HIS A 68 -11.79 11.37 23.73
CA HIS A 68 -12.48 11.90 22.56
C HIS A 68 -11.57 12.24 21.38
N SER A 69 -10.26 12.34 21.60
CA SER A 69 -9.26 12.60 20.56
C SER A 69 -8.23 11.48 20.40
N VAL A 70 -8.49 10.31 20.98
CA VAL A 70 -7.55 9.18 21.04
C VAL A 70 -7.15 8.66 19.66
N ASP A 71 -8.03 8.70 18.67
CA ASP A 71 -7.80 8.17 17.33
C ASP A 71 -6.56 8.76 16.65
N GLY A 72 -6.35 10.08 16.82
CA GLY A 72 -5.16 10.75 16.26
C GLY A 72 -3.85 10.30 16.92
N TYR A 73 -3.88 9.95 18.20
CA TYR A 73 -2.73 9.42 18.92
C TYR A 73 -2.47 7.95 18.57
N ILE A 74 -3.52 7.14 18.48
CA ILE A 74 -3.46 5.76 18.00
C ILE A 74 -2.83 5.72 16.61
N ALA A 75 -3.30 6.58 15.70
CA ALA A 75 -2.77 6.66 14.33
C ALA A 75 -1.26 6.92 14.29
N LYS A 76 -0.74 7.79 15.17
CA LYS A 76 0.70 8.07 15.25
C LYS A 76 1.51 6.87 15.77
N LEU A 77 0.99 6.15 16.75
CA LEU A 77 1.67 4.98 17.31
C LEU A 77 1.68 3.79 16.34
N ILE A 78 0.54 3.53 15.70
CA ILE A 78 0.43 2.46 14.69
C ILE A 78 1.37 2.70 13.50
N LYS A 79 1.54 3.95 13.05
CA LYS A 79 2.53 4.30 12.00
C LYS A 79 3.98 4.04 12.42
N GLN A 80 4.25 4.03 13.73
CA GLN A 80 5.56 3.68 14.29
C GLN A 80 5.69 2.19 14.62
N GLY A 81 4.70 1.36 14.26
CA GLY A 81 4.71 -0.09 14.44
C GLY A 81 4.25 -0.58 15.81
N PHE A 82 3.74 0.29 16.69
CA PHE A 82 3.24 -0.15 17.99
C PHE A 82 1.89 -0.86 17.88
N ARG A 83 1.67 -1.82 18.79
CA ARG A 83 0.38 -2.49 19.00
C ARG A 83 -0.27 -1.87 20.23
N ILE A 84 -1.60 -1.71 20.23
CA ILE A 84 -2.33 -0.97 21.28
C ILE A 84 -3.50 -1.81 21.78
N ALA A 85 -3.54 -2.08 23.10
CA ALA A 85 -4.68 -2.68 23.76
C ALA A 85 -5.59 -1.59 24.33
N ILE A 86 -6.83 -1.52 23.89
CA ILE A 86 -7.84 -0.57 24.39
C ILE A 86 -8.61 -1.22 25.53
N CYS A 87 -8.42 -0.70 26.72
CA CYS A 87 -9.07 -1.17 27.94
C CYS A 87 -10.16 -0.19 28.38
N GLU A 88 -11.42 -0.61 28.28
CA GLU A 88 -12.62 0.19 28.62
C GLU A 88 -13.29 -0.26 29.91
N GLN A 89 -14.07 0.64 30.52
CA GLN A 89 -14.94 0.35 31.62
C GLN A 89 -16.15 -0.45 31.15
N VAL A 90 -16.32 -1.66 31.62
CA VAL A 90 -17.41 -2.58 31.23
C VAL A 90 -18.57 -2.59 32.23
N GLU A 91 -18.45 -1.86 33.36
CA GLU A 91 -19.44 -1.69 34.38
C GLU A 91 -19.84 -0.21 34.55
N ASP A 92 -21.14 0.06 34.81
CA ASP A 92 -21.61 1.43 35.09
C ASP A 92 -20.98 1.94 36.39
N PRO A 93 -20.23 3.06 36.37
CA PRO A 93 -19.61 3.62 37.59
C PRO A 93 -20.62 3.95 38.69
N LYS A 94 -21.92 4.20 38.36
CA LYS A 94 -22.98 4.46 39.35
C LYS A 94 -23.46 3.19 40.08
N LEU A 95 -23.21 2.00 39.50
CA LEU A 95 -23.67 0.71 40.05
C LEU A 95 -22.54 -0.09 40.69
N ALA A 96 -21.28 0.28 40.42
CA ALA A 96 -20.11 -0.41 40.91
C ALA A 96 -20.00 -0.36 42.44
N LYS A 97 -19.91 -1.52 43.11
CA LYS A 97 -19.67 -1.66 44.57
C LYS A 97 -18.17 -1.62 44.93
N GLY A 98 -17.37 -0.88 44.19
CA GLY A 98 -15.90 -0.84 44.37
C GLY A 98 -15.22 -0.14 43.22
N ILE A 99 -14.12 -0.75 42.70
CA ILE A 99 -13.45 -0.27 41.51
C ILE A 99 -14.21 -0.80 40.30
N VAL A 100 -14.54 0.12 39.37
CA VAL A 100 -15.19 -0.20 38.12
C VAL A 100 -14.36 -1.24 37.35
N GLU A 101 -15.01 -2.33 36.93
CA GLU A 101 -14.35 -3.37 36.12
C GLU A 101 -13.94 -2.84 34.76
N ARG A 102 -12.72 -3.19 34.34
CA ARG A 102 -12.16 -2.82 33.04
C ARG A 102 -11.65 -4.05 32.33
N LYS A 103 -11.91 -4.11 31.00
CA LYS A 103 -11.45 -5.20 30.14
C LYS A 103 -10.90 -4.64 28.84
N VAL A 104 -9.94 -5.35 28.26
CA VAL A 104 -9.54 -5.08 26.88
C VAL A 104 -10.69 -5.47 25.97
N ILE A 105 -11.14 -4.50 25.19
CA ILE A 105 -12.25 -4.67 24.23
C ILE A 105 -11.76 -4.76 22.77
N LYS A 106 -10.50 -4.40 22.55
CA LYS A 106 -9.91 -4.38 21.21
C LYS A 106 -8.39 -4.25 21.30
N ILE A 107 -7.69 -4.98 20.43
CA ILE A 107 -6.26 -4.78 20.18
C ILE A 107 -6.12 -4.22 18.77
N ILE A 108 -5.48 -3.06 18.64
CA ILE A 108 -5.24 -2.41 17.35
C ILE A 108 -3.80 -2.66 16.97
N THR A 109 -3.60 -3.33 15.83
CA THR A 109 -2.28 -3.60 15.25
C THR A 109 -2.14 -2.89 13.90
N PRO A 110 -0.94 -2.79 13.33
CA PRO A 110 -0.78 -2.21 11.99
C PRO A 110 -1.67 -2.87 10.92
N GLY A 111 -1.89 -4.18 10.98
CA GLY A 111 -2.71 -4.93 10.02
C GLY A 111 -4.22 -4.89 10.30
N THR A 112 -4.64 -4.69 11.57
CA THR A 112 -6.06 -4.68 11.97
C THR A 112 -6.65 -3.28 12.13
N ALA A 113 -5.88 -2.24 11.89
CA ALA A 113 -6.31 -0.85 12.05
C ALA A 113 -7.37 -0.47 11.00
N MET A 114 -8.56 -0.06 11.46
CA MET A 114 -9.71 0.34 10.62
C MET A 114 -10.04 1.83 10.72
N ASN A 115 -9.21 2.62 11.41
CA ASN A 115 -9.42 4.05 11.57
C ASN A 115 -9.15 4.79 10.24
N GLU A 116 -10.04 5.70 9.85
CA GLU A 116 -9.95 6.50 8.62
C GLU A 116 -8.63 7.28 8.51
N GLN A 117 -8.05 7.73 9.63
CA GLN A 117 -6.77 8.44 9.64
C GLN A 117 -5.56 7.55 9.31
N LEU A 118 -5.72 6.22 9.40
CA LEU A 118 -4.69 5.22 9.10
C LEU A 118 -4.88 4.56 7.75
N LEU A 119 -6.11 4.57 7.24
CA LEU A 119 -6.44 3.97 5.96
C LEU A 119 -6.23 5.00 4.86
N GLU A 120 -5.32 4.70 3.96
CA GLU A 120 -5.25 5.44 2.70
C GLU A 120 -6.43 5.01 1.83
N ASP A 121 -7.24 5.97 1.36
CA ASP A 121 -8.49 5.67 0.63
C ASP A 121 -8.29 4.76 -0.58
N LYS A 122 -7.17 4.92 -1.28
CA LYS A 122 -6.87 4.26 -2.55
C LYS A 122 -5.93 3.05 -2.43
N HIS A 123 -5.64 2.60 -1.20
CA HIS A 123 -4.74 1.47 -0.93
C HIS A 123 -5.40 0.44 -0.04
N ASN A 124 -5.14 -0.85 -0.31
CA ASN A 124 -5.46 -1.94 0.59
C ASN A 124 -4.47 -1.95 1.75
N ARG A 125 -4.90 -2.47 2.90
CA ARG A 125 -4.07 -2.61 4.09
C ARG A 125 -4.06 -4.06 4.53
N TYR A 126 -3.12 -4.81 3.99
CA TYR A 126 -3.05 -6.24 4.25
C TYR A 126 -2.39 -6.58 5.58
N LEU A 127 -3.03 -7.48 6.31
CA LEU A 127 -2.43 -8.36 7.31
C LEU A 127 -2.09 -9.66 6.59
N VAL A 128 -0.84 -10.11 6.69
CA VAL A 128 -0.41 -11.37 6.10
C VAL A 128 0.01 -12.34 7.20
N PHE A 129 -0.48 -13.55 7.11
CA PHE A 129 -0.04 -14.69 7.91
C PHE A 129 0.83 -15.59 7.04
N LEU A 130 2.03 -15.91 7.53
CA LEU A 130 2.97 -16.79 6.84
C LEU A 130 3.32 -17.97 7.72
N GLU A 131 3.04 -19.16 7.22
CA GLU A 131 3.29 -20.43 7.91
C GLU A 131 4.20 -21.33 7.10
N GLU A 132 5.09 -22.05 7.80
CA GLU A 132 5.97 -23.07 7.25
C GLU A 132 5.62 -24.42 7.84
N PHE A 133 5.29 -25.42 6.97
CA PHE A 133 4.86 -26.75 7.39
C PHE A 133 6.02 -27.74 7.43
N GLN A 134 6.53 -28.10 6.26
CA GLN A 134 7.71 -28.93 6.10
C GLN A 134 8.83 -28.10 5.48
N GLU A 135 10.02 -28.66 5.44
CA GLU A 135 11.15 -27.97 4.81
C GLU A 135 10.76 -27.51 3.40
N ARG A 136 10.59 -26.18 3.22
CA ARG A 136 10.21 -25.48 1.99
C ARG A 136 8.72 -25.44 1.59
N GLU A 137 7.82 -25.95 2.41
CA GLU A 137 6.38 -25.79 2.18
C GLU A 137 5.91 -24.52 2.89
N LEU A 138 5.55 -23.49 2.12
CA LEU A 138 5.17 -22.20 2.64
C LEU A 138 3.72 -21.85 2.24
N CYS A 139 2.94 -21.42 3.22
CA CYS A 139 1.59 -20.91 3.01
C CYS A 139 1.50 -19.45 3.44
N LEU A 140 1.01 -18.62 2.55
CA LEU A 140 0.71 -17.21 2.76
C LEU A 140 -0.79 -17.01 2.72
N VAL A 141 -1.35 -16.37 3.74
CA VAL A 141 -2.75 -15.92 3.76
C VAL A 141 -2.76 -14.42 4.02
N ALA A 142 -3.34 -13.66 3.11
CA ALA A 142 -3.44 -12.21 3.18
C ALA A 142 -4.90 -11.79 3.40
N CYS A 143 -5.16 -10.89 4.34
CA CYS A 143 -6.48 -10.35 4.59
C CYS A 143 -6.44 -8.83 4.77
N ASP A 144 -7.29 -8.10 4.03
CA ASP A 144 -7.60 -6.70 4.33
C ASP A 144 -8.89 -6.65 5.14
N VAL A 145 -8.76 -6.49 6.45
CA VAL A 145 -9.89 -6.45 7.39
C VAL A 145 -10.83 -5.28 7.09
N SER A 146 -10.32 -4.20 6.48
CA SER A 146 -11.12 -3.02 6.16
C SER A 146 -12.06 -3.22 4.95
N THR A 147 -11.79 -4.21 4.09
CA THR A 147 -12.60 -4.53 2.91
C THR A 147 -13.23 -5.92 2.96
N GLY A 148 -12.69 -6.80 3.81
CA GLY A 148 -13.06 -8.22 3.87
C GLY A 148 -12.46 -9.07 2.76
N GLU A 149 -11.49 -8.55 2.00
CA GLU A 149 -10.77 -9.29 0.97
C GLU A 149 -9.77 -10.25 1.62
N CYS A 150 -9.88 -11.55 1.32
CA CYS A 150 -8.99 -12.58 1.84
C CYS A 150 -8.47 -13.46 0.70
N GLU A 151 -7.15 -13.59 0.61
CA GLU A 151 -6.45 -14.32 -0.45
C GLU A 151 -5.44 -15.29 0.15
N TRP A 152 -5.18 -16.41 -0.54
CA TRP A 152 -4.18 -17.39 -0.11
C TRP A 152 -3.27 -17.82 -1.25
N PHE A 153 -2.04 -18.15 -0.89
CA PHE A 153 -1.03 -18.71 -1.77
C PHE A 153 -0.26 -19.82 -1.04
N PHE A 154 -0.16 -20.99 -1.66
CA PHE A 154 0.61 -22.12 -1.15
C PHE A 154 1.61 -22.58 -2.19
N ASP A 155 2.84 -22.84 -1.77
CA ASP A 155 3.92 -23.30 -2.64
C ASP A 155 4.78 -24.34 -1.92
N ASP A 156 4.92 -25.52 -2.53
CA ASP A 156 5.74 -26.65 -2.11
C ASP A 156 7.00 -26.84 -2.99
N SER A 157 7.24 -25.92 -3.91
CA SER A 157 8.35 -25.99 -4.85
C SER A 157 9.69 -25.59 -4.22
N LYS A 158 10.79 -25.96 -4.89
CA LYS A 158 12.14 -25.50 -4.50
C LYS A 158 12.29 -23.98 -4.48
N GLU A 159 11.37 -23.27 -5.09
CA GLU A 159 11.36 -21.82 -5.26
C GLU A 159 10.32 -21.14 -4.35
N ALA A 160 9.70 -21.88 -3.41
CA ALA A 160 8.64 -21.39 -2.54
C ALA A 160 9.00 -20.07 -1.84
N PHE A 161 10.22 -19.94 -1.31
CA PHE A 161 10.68 -18.71 -0.68
C PHE A 161 10.68 -17.50 -1.64
N LEU A 162 11.18 -17.66 -2.87
CA LEU A 162 11.17 -16.60 -3.87
C LEU A 162 9.72 -16.22 -4.22
N ASN A 163 8.89 -17.22 -4.45
CA ASN A 163 7.50 -17.01 -4.84
C ASN A 163 6.69 -16.30 -3.74
N ILE A 164 6.91 -16.65 -2.49
CA ILE A 164 6.30 -15.97 -1.32
C ILE A 164 6.78 -14.53 -1.22
N THR A 165 8.08 -14.28 -1.38
CA THR A 165 8.62 -12.92 -1.29
C THR A 165 8.14 -12.01 -2.43
N GLU A 166 7.91 -12.53 -3.63
CA GLU A 166 7.22 -11.83 -4.72
C GLU A 166 5.80 -11.43 -4.32
N GLN A 167 5.03 -12.35 -3.68
CA GLN A 167 3.69 -12.04 -3.21
C GLN A 167 3.70 -11.00 -2.07
N LEU A 168 4.63 -11.11 -1.12
CA LEU A 168 4.79 -10.11 -0.04
C LEU A 168 5.08 -8.72 -0.61
N TYR A 169 5.95 -8.62 -1.60
CA TYR A 169 6.26 -7.34 -2.24
C TYR A 169 5.04 -6.75 -2.96
N ARG A 170 4.26 -7.57 -3.64
CA ARG A 170 3.03 -7.17 -4.32
C ARG A 170 1.98 -6.66 -3.33
N LEU A 171 1.76 -7.41 -2.25
CA LEU A 171 0.74 -7.11 -1.24
C LEU A 171 1.12 -5.90 -0.36
N GLN A 172 2.43 -5.60 -0.20
CA GLN A 172 2.91 -4.52 0.67
C GLN A 172 2.25 -4.57 2.06
N PRO A 173 2.36 -5.69 2.81
CA PRO A 173 1.63 -5.85 4.06
C PRO A 173 2.00 -4.79 5.09
N ALA A 174 1.01 -4.28 5.80
CA ALA A 174 1.22 -3.41 6.95
C ALA A 174 1.73 -4.20 8.16
N GLU A 175 1.34 -5.48 8.22
CA GLU A 175 1.74 -6.41 9.29
C GLU A 175 1.93 -7.82 8.72
N LEU A 176 3.00 -8.48 9.13
CA LEU A 176 3.30 -9.87 8.80
C LEU A 176 3.38 -10.68 10.09
N VAL A 177 2.44 -11.60 10.27
CA VAL A 177 2.41 -12.55 11.39
C VAL A 177 3.12 -13.82 10.97
N LEU A 178 4.15 -14.20 11.72
CA LEU A 178 4.99 -15.35 11.39
C LEU A 178 4.71 -16.55 12.28
N HIS A 179 4.56 -17.71 11.64
CA HIS A 179 4.54 -19.03 12.26
C HIS A 179 5.51 -19.94 11.48
N LEU A 180 6.82 -19.70 11.67
CA LEU A 180 7.90 -20.37 10.94
C LEU A 180 8.66 -21.30 11.88
N GLY A 181 8.96 -22.51 11.40
CA GLY A 181 9.63 -23.56 12.17
C GLY A 181 11.16 -23.58 12.03
N TYR A 182 11.69 -23.01 10.93
CA TYR A 182 13.12 -23.12 10.58
C TYR A 182 13.83 -21.76 10.71
N GLU A 183 14.89 -21.72 11.52
CA GLU A 183 15.66 -20.50 11.80
C GLU A 183 16.29 -19.91 10.52
N GLU A 184 16.68 -20.74 9.57
CA GLU A 184 17.23 -20.32 8.28
C GLU A 184 16.21 -19.51 7.47
N THR A 185 14.94 -19.95 7.41
CA THR A 185 13.85 -19.25 6.73
C THR A 185 13.58 -17.91 7.39
N ILE A 186 13.55 -17.88 8.74
CA ILE A 186 13.33 -16.65 9.53
C ILE A 186 14.40 -15.61 9.23
N ASN A 187 15.68 -16.01 9.24
CA ASN A 187 16.79 -15.09 9.02
C ASN A 187 16.82 -14.54 7.59
N LYS A 188 16.63 -15.39 6.58
CA LYS A 188 16.52 -14.98 5.18
C LYS A 188 15.36 -14.01 4.95
N LEU A 189 14.20 -14.29 5.57
CA LEU A 189 13.03 -13.45 5.45
C LEU A 189 13.25 -12.09 6.12
N ARG A 190 13.89 -12.05 7.28
CA ARG A 190 14.19 -10.80 7.99
C ARG A 190 15.11 -9.91 7.15
N GLU A 191 16.22 -10.44 6.63
CA GLU A 191 17.14 -9.70 5.75
C GLU A 191 16.41 -9.15 4.51
N TRP A 192 15.53 -9.97 3.93
CA TRP A 192 14.77 -9.56 2.76
C TRP A 192 13.76 -8.44 3.08
N LEU A 193 13.04 -8.52 4.22
CA LEU A 193 12.08 -7.51 4.67
C LEU A 193 12.77 -6.18 4.97
N GLU A 194 13.88 -6.18 5.68
CA GLU A 194 14.67 -4.97 5.99
C GLU A 194 15.10 -4.25 4.71
N ALA A 195 15.50 -5.00 3.68
CA ALA A 195 15.94 -4.44 2.42
C ALA A 195 14.81 -3.96 1.50
N ARG A 196 13.63 -4.60 1.55
CA ARG A 196 12.57 -4.42 0.54
C ARG A 196 11.25 -3.87 1.09
N LEU A 197 10.92 -4.16 2.34
CA LEU A 197 9.69 -3.75 3.01
C LEU A 197 9.96 -3.24 4.44
N PRO A 198 10.78 -2.19 4.62
CA PRO A 198 11.19 -1.72 5.95
C PRO A 198 10.03 -1.18 6.79
N GLU A 199 8.90 -0.84 6.18
CA GLU A 199 7.69 -0.36 6.87
C GLU A 199 6.77 -1.49 7.34
N CYS A 200 7.03 -2.75 6.95
CA CYS A 200 6.25 -3.90 7.34
C CYS A 200 6.56 -4.29 8.79
N VAL A 201 5.56 -4.30 9.64
CA VAL A 201 5.71 -4.73 11.03
C VAL A 201 5.63 -6.24 11.12
N VAL A 202 6.63 -6.87 11.73
CA VAL A 202 6.66 -8.32 11.94
C VAL A 202 6.15 -8.64 13.35
N SER A 203 5.12 -9.48 13.42
CA SER A 203 4.49 -9.93 14.67
C SER A 203 4.65 -11.45 14.83
N SER A 204 4.84 -11.90 16.07
CA SER A 204 4.82 -13.33 16.40
C SER A 204 3.37 -13.82 16.53
N TYR A 205 3.12 -15.05 16.12
CA TYR A 205 1.83 -15.70 16.34
C TYR A 205 1.74 -16.22 17.78
N ASN A 206 1.00 -15.50 18.62
CA ASN A 206 0.78 -15.83 20.04
C ASN A 206 -0.71 -15.78 20.34
N VAL A 207 -1.47 -16.72 19.78
CA VAL A 207 -2.92 -16.80 20.03
C VAL A 207 -3.22 -18.08 20.80
N PRO A 208 -4.02 -18.00 21.89
CA PRO A 208 -4.44 -19.18 22.64
C PRO A 208 -5.21 -20.17 21.76
N ASP A 209 -5.07 -21.46 22.04
CA ASP A 209 -5.89 -22.49 21.43
C ASP A 209 -7.37 -22.22 21.72
N SER A 210 -8.20 -22.39 20.70
CA SER A 210 -9.65 -22.23 20.76
C SER A 210 -10.33 -23.49 20.23
N GLU A 211 -11.43 -23.89 20.84
CA GLU A 211 -12.29 -24.98 20.32
C GLU A 211 -13.15 -24.54 19.13
N ALA A 212 -13.19 -23.23 18.82
CA ALA A 212 -13.97 -22.68 17.73
C ALA A 212 -13.33 -23.02 16.37
N ASP A 213 -14.13 -23.49 15.44
CA ASP A 213 -13.78 -23.71 14.04
C ASP A 213 -14.18 -22.46 13.24
N TYR A 214 -13.28 -21.48 13.18
CA TYR A 214 -13.53 -20.23 12.47
C TYR A 214 -13.54 -20.42 10.96
N PHE A 215 -12.77 -21.37 10.42
CA PHE A 215 -12.80 -21.68 9.00
C PHE A 215 -14.19 -22.10 8.55
N ALA A 216 -14.82 -23.01 9.29
CA ALA A 216 -16.19 -23.45 8.97
C ALA A 216 -17.22 -22.32 9.10
N GLN A 217 -17.03 -21.37 10.02
CA GLN A 217 -17.91 -20.22 10.18
C GLN A 217 -17.84 -19.26 8.98
N HIS A 218 -16.65 -19.03 8.44
CA HIS A 218 -16.41 -18.04 7.39
C HIS A 218 -16.41 -18.62 5.96
N PHE A 219 -15.91 -19.86 5.78
CA PHE A 219 -15.60 -20.44 4.47
C PHE A 219 -16.11 -21.88 4.29
N ALA A 220 -17.18 -22.30 4.97
CA ALA A 220 -17.70 -23.67 4.94
C ALA A 220 -17.87 -24.30 3.54
N ALA A 221 -18.17 -23.48 2.52
CA ALA A 221 -18.35 -23.93 1.15
C ALA A 221 -17.07 -23.94 0.31
N THR A 222 -15.92 -23.54 0.87
CA THR A 222 -14.67 -23.38 0.13
C THR A 222 -13.75 -24.58 0.36
N ALA A 223 -13.48 -25.34 -0.69
CA ALA A 223 -12.51 -26.45 -0.62
C ALA A 223 -11.09 -25.92 -0.82
N VAL A 224 -10.21 -26.18 0.13
CA VAL A 224 -8.79 -25.80 0.10
C VAL A 224 -7.90 -26.98 0.55
N PRO A 225 -6.60 -27.00 0.24
CA PRO A 225 -5.63 -27.93 0.85
C PRO A 225 -5.62 -27.85 2.38
N GLU A 226 -5.19 -28.92 3.05
CA GLU A 226 -5.17 -28.99 4.52
C GLU A 226 -4.24 -27.94 5.14
N GLU A 227 -3.09 -27.68 4.51
CA GLU A 227 -2.12 -26.67 4.92
C GLU A 227 -2.75 -25.26 4.87
N VAL A 228 -3.45 -24.97 3.79
CA VAL A 228 -4.17 -23.70 3.63
C VAL A 228 -5.28 -23.56 4.66
N HIS A 229 -6.03 -24.64 4.91
CA HIS A 229 -7.08 -24.64 5.94
C HIS A 229 -6.50 -24.28 7.32
N LYS A 230 -5.37 -24.89 7.70
CA LYS A 230 -4.68 -24.60 8.98
C LYS A 230 -4.22 -23.14 9.04
N SER A 231 -3.57 -22.65 8.01
CA SER A 231 -3.07 -21.27 7.98
C SER A 231 -4.18 -20.22 8.01
N VAL A 232 -5.30 -20.48 7.31
CA VAL A 232 -6.48 -19.59 7.35
C VAL A 232 -7.13 -19.63 8.73
N GLU A 233 -7.26 -20.79 9.35
CA GLU A 233 -7.77 -20.91 10.72
C GLU A 233 -6.90 -20.13 11.71
N CYS A 234 -5.58 -20.21 11.61
CA CYS A 234 -4.64 -19.43 12.44
C CYS A 234 -4.82 -17.93 12.23
N LEU A 235 -4.93 -17.46 10.98
CA LEU A 235 -5.18 -16.06 10.68
C LEU A 235 -6.51 -15.58 11.29
N LEU A 236 -7.59 -16.36 11.14
CA LEU A 236 -8.91 -16.00 11.69
C LEU A 236 -8.87 -15.95 13.22
N ARG A 237 -8.20 -16.90 13.89
CA ARG A 237 -7.98 -16.85 15.33
C ARG A 237 -7.25 -15.59 15.76
N TYR A 238 -6.20 -15.21 15.04
CA TYR A 238 -5.48 -13.95 15.29
C TYR A 238 -6.40 -12.73 15.16
N LEU A 239 -7.21 -12.70 14.11
CA LEU A 239 -8.16 -11.61 13.86
C LEU A 239 -9.25 -11.55 14.93
N HIS A 240 -9.86 -12.67 15.31
CA HIS A 240 -10.86 -12.70 16.39
C HIS A 240 -10.26 -12.30 17.73
N GLY A 241 -9.03 -12.72 18.02
CA GLY A 241 -8.30 -12.34 19.23
C GLY A 241 -7.91 -10.87 19.31
N THR A 242 -7.69 -10.22 18.16
CA THR A 242 -7.28 -8.80 18.10
C THR A 242 -8.47 -7.85 17.90
N VAL A 243 -9.34 -8.11 16.95
CA VAL A 243 -10.48 -7.24 16.62
C VAL A 243 -11.59 -7.37 17.68
N MET A 244 -11.74 -8.56 18.29
CA MET A 244 -12.73 -8.90 19.33
C MET A 244 -14.17 -8.55 18.90
N ALA A 245 -14.50 -8.77 17.63
CA ALA A 245 -15.82 -8.54 17.04
C ALA A 245 -16.14 -9.65 16.04
N ASP A 246 -17.39 -9.71 15.58
CA ASP A 246 -17.76 -10.53 14.45
C ASP A 246 -17.05 -10.04 13.19
N LEU A 247 -16.66 -10.99 12.33
CA LEU A 247 -15.92 -10.74 11.10
C LEU A 247 -16.64 -11.35 9.89
N SER A 248 -17.98 -11.42 9.91
CA SER A 248 -18.77 -12.07 8.86
C SER A 248 -18.64 -11.41 7.49
N HIS A 249 -18.09 -10.18 7.42
CA HIS A 249 -17.70 -9.54 6.19
C HIS A 249 -16.49 -10.21 5.50
N ILE A 250 -15.69 -11.02 6.22
CA ILE A 250 -14.64 -11.86 5.66
C ILE A 250 -15.30 -13.20 5.27
N ASN A 251 -15.94 -13.24 4.11
CA ASN A 251 -16.76 -14.38 3.65
C ASN A 251 -16.30 -14.98 2.32
N ARG A 252 -15.21 -14.48 1.76
CA ARG A 252 -14.67 -14.94 0.50
C ARG A 252 -13.17 -15.18 0.62
N LEU A 253 -12.75 -16.40 0.32
CA LEU A 253 -11.36 -16.81 0.27
C LEU A 253 -10.97 -17.09 -1.19
N THR A 254 -9.99 -16.35 -1.71
CA THR A 254 -9.60 -16.42 -3.12
C THR A 254 -8.17 -16.96 -3.24
N ARG A 255 -7.96 -17.93 -4.15
CA ARG A 255 -6.61 -18.41 -4.46
C ARG A 255 -5.87 -17.40 -5.32
N ILE A 256 -4.63 -17.09 -4.97
CA ILE A 256 -3.69 -16.37 -5.84
C ILE A 256 -3.18 -17.36 -6.89
N GLU A 257 -3.68 -17.26 -8.12
CA GLU A 257 -3.31 -18.15 -9.23
C GLU A 257 -2.14 -17.59 -10.01
N ARG A 258 -1.00 -18.29 -10.00
CA ARG A 258 0.20 -17.89 -10.77
C ARG A 258 -0.01 -17.89 -12.28
N ASN A 259 -0.81 -18.86 -12.78
CA ASN A 259 -0.96 -19.10 -14.22
C ASN A 259 -2.09 -18.28 -14.87
N SER A 260 -2.84 -17.51 -14.10
CA SER A 260 -3.92 -16.64 -14.62
C SER A 260 -3.47 -15.21 -14.87
N PHE A 261 -2.33 -14.81 -14.32
CA PHE A 261 -1.80 -13.45 -14.40
C PHE A 261 -0.34 -13.45 -14.86
N MET A 262 0.04 -12.35 -15.54
CA MET A 262 1.44 -12.06 -15.83
C MET A 262 2.22 -11.93 -14.51
N ASN A 263 3.32 -12.65 -14.38
CA ASN A 263 4.18 -12.51 -13.21
C ASN A 263 5.11 -11.29 -13.39
N LEU A 264 5.00 -10.34 -12.48
CA LEU A 264 5.84 -9.15 -12.39
C LEU A 264 6.69 -9.27 -11.12
N ASP A 265 8.00 -9.39 -11.29
CA ASP A 265 8.90 -9.37 -10.15
C ASP A 265 9.03 -7.96 -9.53
N VAL A 266 9.64 -7.90 -8.35
CA VAL A 266 9.93 -6.65 -7.61
C VAL A 266 10.64 -5.63 -8.49
N THR A 267 11.61 -6.11 -9.28
CA THR A 267 12.45 -5.28 -10.14
C THR A 267 11.65 -4.69 -11.30
N ALA A 268 10.77 -5.47 -11.93
CA ALA A 268 9.90 -5.00 -13.01
C ALA A 268 8.89 -3.95 -12.50
N ILE A 269 8.22 -4.19 -11.37
CA ILE A 269 7.27 -3.23 -10.77
C ILE A 269 7.95 -1.87 -10.51
N ARG A 270 9.17 -1.92 -9.94
CA ARG A 270 9.97 -0.72 -9.61
C ARG A 270 10.49 -0.03 -10.88
N ASN A 271 11.17 -0.76 -11.77
CA ASN A 271 11.83 -0.19 -12.94
C ASN A 271 10.85 0.37 -13.99
N LEU A 272 9.63 -0.18 -14.07
CA LEU A 272 8.55 0.32 -14.90
C LEU A 272 7.73 1.42 -14.22
N GLU A 273 8.02 1.74 -12.97
CA GLU A 273 7.32 2.77 -12.18
C GLU A 273 5.79 2.62 -12.26
N LEU A 274 5.31 1.40 -11.97
CA LEU A 274 3.90 1.09 -12.15
C LEU A 274 3.00 1.86 -11.18
N VAL A 275 3.37 1.91 -9.89
CA VAL A 275 2.55 2.46 -8.80
C VAL A 275 3.27 3.50 -7.94
N LYS A 276 4.61 3.44 -7.85
CA LYS A 276 5.46 4.41 -7.16
C LYS A 276 6.61 4.82 -8.09
N ASN A 277 6.95 6.11 -8.16
CA ASN A 277 8.10 6.55 -8.94
C ASN A 277 9.41 6.31 -8.16
N MET A 278 10.52 6.21 -8.87
CA MET A 278 11.84 5.92 -8.29
C MET A 278 12.51 7.15 -7.64
N ALA A 279 12.07 8.37 -7.97
CA ALA A 279 12.73 9.59 -7.52
C ALA A 279 12.33 9.98 -6.08
N ASP A 280 11.05 9.95 -5.76
CA ASP A 280 10.49 10.39 -4.47
C ASP A 280 9.46 9.43 -3.86
N GLY A 281 9.22 8.26 -4.51
CA GLY A 281 8.24 7.27 -4.07
C GLY A 281 6.78 7.71 -4.26
N SER A 282 6.51 8.88 -4.85
CA SER A 282 5.15 9.39 -5.04
C SER A 282 4.43 8.67 -6.17
N LYS A 283 3.10 8.85 -6.22
CA LYS A 283 2.26 8.35 -7.32
C LYS A 283 2.47 9.13 -8.63
N ARG A 284 2.89 10.41 -8.55
CA ARG A 284 3.08 11.26 -9.73
C ARG A 284 4.18 10.69 -10.62
N GLY A 285 3.93 10.60 -11.92
CA GLY A 285 4.90 10.05 -12.88
C GLY A 285 4.88 8.53 -12.98
N THR A 286 3.83 7.86 -12.49
CA THR A 286 3.63 6.40 -12.60
C THR A 286 2.55 6.05 -13.62
N LEU A 287 2.49 4.76 -14.04
CA LEU A 287 1.39 4.27 -14.88
C LEU A 287 0.04 4.44 -14.19
N LEU A 288 -0.03 4.12 -12.88
CA LEU A 288 -1.24 4.31 -12.07
C LEU A 288 -1.71 5.78 -12.09
N HIS A 289 -0.79 6.75 -12.04
CA HIS A 289 -1.17 8.17 -12.10
C HIS A 289 -1.84 8.54 -13.43
N VAL A 290 -1.35 7.98 -14.53
CA VAL A 290 -1.86 8.26 -15.87
C VAL A 290 -3.24 7.66 -16.11
N LEU A 291 -3.52 6.49 -15.54
CA LEU A 291 -4.75 5.72 -15.76
C LEU A 291 -5.85 6.00 -14.73
N ASP A 292 -5.54 6.63 -13.58
CA ASP A 292 -6.49 6.83 -12.48
C ASP A 292 -7.43 8.02 -12.72
N PHE A 293 -8.54 7.76 -13.37
CA PHE A 293 -9.73 8.62 -13.46
C PHE A 293 -10.90 8.08 -12.65
N THR A 294 -10.65 7.11 -11.78
CA THR A 294 -11.68 6.51 -10.92
C THR A 294 -12.40 7.54 -10.06
N LYS A 295 -13.67 7.30 -9.78
CA LYS A 295 -14.53 8.18 -8.98
C LYS A 295 -14.69 7.68 -7.55
N THR A 296 -14.44 6.38 -7.32
CA THR A 296 -14.59 5.72 -6.01
C THR A 296 -13.23 5.23 -5.49
N SER A 297 -13.08 5.18 -4.18
CA SER A 297 -11.88 4.60 -3.55
C SER A 297 -11.75 3.10 -3.86
N MET A 298 -12.87 2.38 -3.93
CA MET A 298 -12.94 0.96 -4.33
C MET A 298 -12.42 0.75 -5.76
N GLY A 299 -12.83 1.61 -6.70
CA GLY A 299 -12.33 1.58 -8.08
C GLY A 299 -10.82 1.86 -8.16
N ALA A 300 -10.32 2.80 -7.38
CA ALA A 300 -8.89 3.11 -7.36
C ALA A 300 -8.04 1.93 -6.83
N ARG A 301 -8.49 1.24 -5.76
CA ARG A 301 -7.85 0.00 -5.28
C ARG A 301 -7.88 -1.09 -6.34
N ARG A 302 -9.03 -1.28 -6.98
CA ARG A 302 -9.21 -2.27 -8.06
C ARG A 302 -8.33 -1.97 -9.28
N LEU A 303 -8.19 -0.71 -9.69
CA LEU A 303 -7.30 -0.30 -10.79
C LEU A 303 -5.85 -0.65 -10.49
N ARG A 304 -5.38 -0.38 -9.28
CA ARG A 304 -4.05 -0.77 -8.83
C ARG A 304 -3.85 -2.29 -8.92
N THR A 305 -4.81 -3.06 -8.40
CA THR A 305 -4.77 -4.54 -8.51
C THR A 305 -4.69 -5.01 -9.97
N TRP A 306 -5.39 -4.35 -10.91
CA TRP A 306 -5.33 -4.73 -12.33
C TRP A 306 -3.99 -4.38 -12.99
N ILE A 307 -3.34 -3.30 -12.58
CA ILE A 307 -1.99 -2.93 -13.06
C ILE A 307 -0.95 -3.94 -12.54
N GLU A 308 -1.06 -4.35 -11.28
CA GLU A 308 -0.13 -5.28 -10.64
C GLU A 308 -0.39 -6.75 -11.04
N ASN A 309 -1.58 -7.06 -11.60
CA ASN A 309 -2.00 -8.40 -12.03
C ASN A 309 -2.60 -8.39 -13.45
N PRO A 310 -1.79 -8.14 -14.51
CA PRO A 310 -2.27 -8.22 -15.88
C PRO A 310 -2.68 -9.66 -16.23
N LEU A 311 -3.72 -9.82 -17.04
CA LEU A 311 -4.27 -11.12 -17.41
C LEU A 311 -3.43 -11.84 -18.47
N LEU A 312 -3.48 -13.19 -18.44
CA LEU A 312 -2.92 -14.04 -19.52
C LEU A 312 -3.98 -14.56 -20.49
N ASP A 313 -5.21 -14.69 -20.01
CA ASP A 313 -6.34 -15.19 -20.81
C ASP A 313 -6.86 -14.12 -21.78
N ILE A 314 -6.71 -14.37 -23.07
CA ILE A 314 -7.11 -13.46 -24.14
C ILE A 314 -8.62 -13.16 -24.07
N GLY A 315 -9.44 -14.17 -23.80
CA GLY A 315 -10.90 -13.99 -23.73
C GLY A 315 -11.30 -13.00 -22.62
N ARG A 316 -10.67 -13.12 -21.44
CA ARG A 316 -10.91 -12.18 -20.33
C ARG A 316 -10.37 -10.78 -20.60
N ILE A 317 -9.26 -10.67 -21.35
CA ILE A 317 -8.72 -9.37 -21.77
C ILE A 317 -9.68 -8.72 -22.77
N ASP A 318 -10.14 -9.46 -23.77
CA ASP A 318 -11.08 -8.98 -24.78
C ASP A 318 -12.42 -8.54 -24.15
N GLU A 319 -12.96 -9.30 -23.18
CA GLU A 319 -14.16 -8.89 -22.44
C GLU A 319 -14.01 -7.52 -21.78
N ARG A 320 -12.83 -7.21 -21.20
CA ARG A 320 -12.52 -5.89 -20.63
C ARG A 320 -12.41 -4.83 -21.71
N GLN A 321 -11.69 -5.12 -22.79
CA GLN A 321 -11.49 -4.19 -23.90
C GLN A 321 -12.81 -3.86 -24.62
N GLU A 322 -13.73 -4.80 -24.77
CA GLU A 322 -15.06 -4.56 -25.31
C GLU A 322 -15.85 -3.57 -24.46
N ALA A 323 -15.81 -3.72 -23.14
CA ALA A 323 -16.45 -2.79 -22.23
C ALA A 323 -15.82 -1.38 -22.30
N VAL A 324 -14.50 -1.30 -22.37
CA VAL A 324 -13.78 -0.03 -22.56
C VAL A 324 -14.14 0.60 -23.90
N ALA A 325 -14.26 -0.18 -24.98
CA ALA A 325 -14.64 0.29 -26.31
C ALA A 325 -16.05 0.89 -26.31
N GLU A 326 -17.02 0.21 -25.67
CA GLU A 326 -18.40 0.68 -25.56
C GLU A 326 -18.47 2.00 -24.80
N LEU A 327 -17.83 2.09 -23.64
CA LEU A 327 -17.75 3.31 -22.83
C LEU A 327 -17.00 4.45 -23.52
N LEU A 328 -16.01 4.14 -24.38
CA LEU A 328 -15.27 5.12 -25.16
C LEU A 328 -16.13 5.71 -26.29
N ALA A 329 -16.84 4.84 -27.02
CA ALA A 329 -17.70 5.25 -28.12
C ALA A 329 -18.91 6.11 -27.69
N GLY A 330 -19.45 5.83 -26.49
CA GLY A 330 -20.59 6.55 -25.90
C GLY A 330 -20.13 7.65 -24.94
N SER A 331 -19.97 8.90 -25.40
CA SER A 331 -19.57 10.02 -24.51
C SER A 331 -20.60 10.27 -23.42
N GLU A 332 -21.89 10.30 -23.77
CA GLU A 332 -22.98 10.46 -22.81
C GLU A 332 -23.05 9.31 -21.81
N LEU A 333 -22.85 8.07 -22.29
CA LEU A 333 -22.79 6.87 -21.43
C LEU A 333 -21.65 6.98 -20.41
N ARG A 334 -20.46 7.35 -20.87
CA ARG A 334 -19.26 7.47 -19.99
C ARG A 334 -19.47 8.57 -18.95
N GLU A 335 -20.01 9.74 -19.33
CA GLU A 335 -20.29 10.84 -18.41
C GLU A 335 -21.38 10.46 -17.41
N ALA A 336 -22.47 9.85 -17.86
CA ALA A 336 -23.56 9.40 -16.99
C ALA A 336 -23.09 8.37 -15.95
N VAL A 337 -22.29 7.38 -16.36
CA VAL A 337 -21.66 6.42 -15.43
C VAL A 337 -20.77 7.16 -14.42
N GLY A 338 -19.96 8.10 -14.89
CA GLY A 338 -19.04 8.87 -14.02
C GLY A 338 -19.79 9.71 -12.97
N GLU A 339 -20.92 10.33 -13.32
CA GLU A 339 -21.71 11.13 -12.38
C GLU A 339 -22.41 10.26 -11.32
N GLN A 340 -22.93 9.07 -11.70
CA GLN A 340 -23.50 8.14 -10.72
C GLN A 340 -22.41 7.64 -9.74
N LEU A 341 -21.25 7.26 -10.23
CA LEU A 341 -20.14 6.75 -9.41
C LEU A 341 -19.57 7.78 -8.45
N LYS A 342 -19.57 9.07 -8.81
CA LYS A 342 -19.02 10.15 -7.99
C LYS A 342 -19.71 10.32 -6.64
N ALA A 343 -20.97 9.93 -6.55
CA ALA A 343 -21.76 10.00 -5.32
C ALA A 343 -21.74 8.69 -4.52
N VAL A 344 -21.05 7.64 -5.01
CA VAL A 344 -20.93 6.36 -4.30
C VAL A 344 -19.70 6.40 -3.37
N ALA A 345 -19.95 6.24 -2.08
CA ALA A 345 -18.93 6.14 -1.05
C ALA A 345 -18.27 4.76 -1.05
N ASP A 346 -17.29 4.58 -0.17
CA ASP A 346 -16.57 3.30 0.00
C ASP A 346 -17.42 2.25 0.73
N LEU A 347 -18.24 1.55 -0.04
CA LEU A 347 -19.17 0.53 0.47
C LEU A 347 -18.44 -0.61 1.16
N GLU A 348 -17.28 -1.04 0.66
CA GLU A 348 -16.48 -2.11 1.27
C GLU A 348 -16.10 -1.74 2.71
N ARG A 349 -15.52 -0.55 2.90
CA ARG A 349 -15.08 -0.09 4.22
C ARG A 349 -16.23 0.30 5.16
N ILE A 350 -17.33 0.83 4.64
CA ILE A 350 -18.51 1.14 5.46
C ILE A 350 -19.08 -0.16 6.05
N VAL A 351 -19.26 -1.18 5.23
CA VAL A 351 -19.83 -2.47 5.66
C VAL A 351 -18.93 -3.15 6.70
N SER A 352 -17.62 -3.12 6.52
CA SER A 352 -16.66 -3.66 7.49
C SER A 352 -16.72 -2.89 8.83
N ARG A 353 -16.86 -1.54 8.81
CA ARG A 353 -17.04 -0.76 10.03
C ARG A 353 -18.37 -1.05 10.73
N VAL A 354 -19.45 -1.31 9.98
CA VAL A 354 -20.73 -1.74 10.54
C VAL A 354 -20.58 -3.07 11.26
N GLU A 355 -19.87 -4.02 10.65
CA GLU A 355 -19.68 -5.35 11.22
C GLU A 355 -18.90 -5.32 12.53
N VAL A 356 -17.75 -4.66 12.55
CA VAL A 356 -16.93 -4.54 13.77
C VAL A 356 -17.47 -3.53 14.79
N GLY A 357 -18.65 -2.94 14.54
CA GLY A 357 -19.30 -2.01 15.47
C GLY A 357 -18.68 -0.62 15.57
N SER A 358 -17.75 -0.25 14.68
CA SER A 358 -17.07 1.06 14.67
C SER A 358 -17.74 2.10 13.80
N ALA A 359 -18.74 1.72 12.99
CA ALA A 359 -19.48 2.65 12.14
C ALA A 359 -20.23 3.70 12.94
N ASN A 360 -20.24 4.94 12.45
CA ASN A 360 -20.99 6.06 12.99
C ASN A 360 -22.21 6.41 12.11
N ALA A 361 -23.02 7.38 12.55
CA ALA A 361 -24.23 7.76 11.81
C ALA A 361 -23.92 8.38 10.42
N ARG A 362 -22.76 9.01 10.23
CA ARG A 362 -22.32 9.54 8.92
C ARG A 362 -22.01 8.42 7.93
N ASP A 363 -21.46 7.29 8.41
CA ASP A 363 -21.26 6.10 7.59
C ASP A 363 -22.59 5.57 7.04
N LEU A 364 -23.64 5.55 7.87
CA LEU A 364 -24.96 5.10 7.44
C LEU A 364 -25.61 6.09 6.45
N VAL A 365 -25.39 7.38 6.62
CA VAL A 365 -25.81 8.40 5.63
C VAL A 365 -25.06 8.22 4.31
N ALA A 366 -23.75 7.97 4.35
CA ALA A 366 -22.94 7.70 3.16
C ALA A 366 -23.40 6.41 2.44
N LEU A 367 -23.72 5.35 3.19
CA LEU A 367 -24.31 4.13 2.66
C LEU A 367 -25.67 4.43 1.99
N ARG A 368 -26.60 5.09 2.70
CA ARG A 368 -27.92 5.49 2.18
C ARG A 368 -27.79 6.23 0.85
N ASN A 369 -26.94 7.26 0.81
CA ASN A 369 -26.74 8.09 -0.38
C ASN A 369 -26.16 7.27 -1.53
N SER A 370 -25.24 6.35 -1.25
CA SER A 370 -24.66 5.44 -2.23
C SER A 370 -25.72 4.49 -2.81
N LEU A 371 -26.53 3.85 -1.94
CA LEU A 371 -27.61 2.96 -2.38
C LEU A 371 -28.66 3.69 -3.24
N ALA A 372 -28.91 4.97 -2.98
CA ALA A 372 -29.82 5.79 -3.79
C ALA A 372 -29.31 6.03 -5.23
N MET A 373 -28.02 5.93 -5.50
CA MET A 373 -27.42 6.06 -6.84
C MET A 373 -27.48 4.78 -7.65
N LEU A 374 -27.55 3.61 -7.01
CA LEU A 374 -27.51 2.30 -7.69
C LEU A 374 -28.62 2.08 -8.72
N PRO A 375 -29.88 2.50 -8.51
CA PRO A 375 -30.92 2.37 -9.54
C PRO A 375 -30.52 3.09 -10.83
N GLY A 376 -30.05 4.34 -10.75
CA GLY A 376 -29.61 5.11 -11.93
C GLY A 376 -28.42 4.46 -12.62
N LEU A 377 -27.45 3.96 -11.87
CA LEU A 377 -26.33 3.22 -12.45
C LEU A 377 -26.79 1.92 -13.14
N LYS A 378 -27.70 1.18 -12.52
CA LYS A 378 -28.24 -0.06 -13.09
C LYS A 378 -29.02 0.19 -14.38
N ASP A 379 -29.87 1.23 -14.42
CA ASP A 379 -30.64 1.62 -15.60
C ASP A 379 -29.73 1.98 -16.79
N ILE A 380 -28.59 2.63 -16.53
CA ILE A 380 -27.57 2.90 -17.53
C ILE A 380 -26.94 1.60 -18.02
N LEU A 381 -26.49 0.72 -17.12
CA LEU A 381 -25.76 -0.50 -17.47
C LEU A 381 -26.64 -1.55 -18.17
N VAL A 382 -27.95 -1.56 -17.95
CA VAL A 382 -28.91 -2.44 -18.66
C VAL A 382 -28.90 -2.15 -20.17
N THR A 383 -28.66 -0.92 -20.60
CA THR A 383 -28.59 -0.55 -22.02
C THR A 383 -27.33 -0.99 -22.72
N CYS A 384 -26.28 -1.38 -21.98
CA CYS A 384 -24.98 -1.78 -22.51
C CYS A 384 -25.04 -3.14 -23.21
N GLN A 385 -24.20 -3.30 -24.24
CA GLN A 385 -24.12 -4.51 -25.06
C GLN A 385 -22.98 -5.45 -24.66
N SER A 386 -21.87 -4.91 -24.16
CA SER A 386 -20.70 -5.72 -23.77
C SER A 386 -21.04 -6.72 -22.67
N ARG A 387 -20.49 -7.92 -22.82
CA ARG A 387 -20.71 -9.03 -21.88
C ARG A 387 -20.26 -8.68 -20.47
N ALA A 388 -19.13 -8.00 -20.34
CA ALA A 388 -18.59 -7.59 -19.04
C ALA A 388 -19.54 -6.63 -18.31
N LEU A 389 -20.02 -5.55 -18.95
CA LEU A 389 -20.92 -4.57 -18.30
C LEU A 389 -22.27 -5.21 -17.94
N ARG A 390 -22.83 -6.08 -18.79
CA ARG A 390 -24.07 -6.82 -18.46
C ARG A 390 -23.89 -7.77 -17.26
N LYS A 391 -22.75 -8.46 -17.18
CA LYS A 391 -22.43 -9.30 -16.03
C LYS A 391 -22.31 -8.47 -14.75
N LEU A 392 -21.65 -7.32 -14.81
CA LEU A 392 -21.53 -6.40 -13.67
C LEU A 392 -22.89 -5.81 -13.27
N CYS A 393 -23.75 -5.49 -14.24
CA CYS A 393 -25.13 -5.06 -13.98
C CYS A 393 -25.95 -6.09 -13.20
N SER A 394 -25.76 -7.40 -13.45
CA SER A 394 -26.45 -8.46 -12.70
C SER A 394 -25.98 -8.56 -11.24
N GLY A 395 -24.75 -8.18 -10.94
CA GLY A 395 -24.20 -8.13 -9.59
C GLY A 395 -24.59 -6.88 -8.78
N LEU A 396 -25.38 -5.96 -9.32
CA LEU A 396 -25.86 -4.79 -8.60
C LEU A 396 -27.18 -5.11 -7.87
N HIS A 397 -27.10 -5.23 -6.55
CA HIS A 397 -28.24 -5.36 -5.64
C HIS A 397 -28.68 -3.96 -5.19
N LEU A 398 -29.93 -3.59 -5.41
CA LEU A 398 -30.37 -2.19 -5.26
C LEU A 398 -30.66 -1.79 -3.81
N HIS A 399 -31.08 -2.73 -2.95
CA HIS A 399 -31.38 -2.51 -1.52
C HIS A 399 -32.28 -1.30 -1.27
N LYS A 400 -33.35 -1.12 -2.08
CA LYS A 400 -34.26 0.03 -1.96
C LYS A 400 -34.93 0.11 -0.59
N ASP A 401 -35.33 -1.05 -0.07
CA ASP A 401 -35.90 -1.20 1.26
C ASP A 401 -34.96 -0.68 2.37
N LEU A 402 -33.69 -1.05 2.32
CA LEU A 402 -32.67 -0.58 3.24
C LEU A 402 -32.44 0.94 3.11
N ALA A 403 -32.32 1.44 1.88
CA ALA A 403 -32.16 2.87 1.63
C ALA A 403 -33.33 3.69 2.18
N GLU A 404 -34.58 3.22 2.01
CA GLU A 404 -35.80 3.86 2.53
C GLU A 404 -35.83 3.84 4.07
N VAL A 405 -35.45 2.73 4.72
CA VAL A 405 -35.36 2.66 6.18
C VAL A 405 -34.34 3.66 6.68
N LEU A 406 -33.12 3.69 6.10
CA LEU A 406 -32.07 4.63 6.52
C LEU A 406 -32.47 6.09 6.28
N GLN A 407 -33.20 6.39 5.21
CA GLN A 407 -33.71 7.73 4.92
C GLN A 407 -34.73 8.19 5.96
N ARG A 408 -35.60 7.30 6.43
CA ARG A 408 -36.59 7.61 7.46
C ARG A 408 -35.98 7.70 8.87
N ALA A 409 -34.92 6.88 9.11
CA ALA A 409 -34.35 6.72 10.44
C ALA A 409 -33.32 7.78 10.81
N ILE A 410 -32.43 8.19 9.88
CA ILE A 410 -31.25 9.00 10.20
C ILE A 410 -31.41 10.42 9.62
N VAL A 411 -31.01 11.42 10.41
CA VAL A 411 -30.95 12.83 9.96
C VAL A 411 -29.90 13.01 8.86
N ASP A 412 -29.99 14.07 8.05
CA ASP A 412 -29.06 14.28 6.92
C ASP A 412 -27.66 14.70 7.37
N GLU A 413 -27.56 15.41 8.50
CA GLU A 413 -26.30 15.87 9.10
C GLU A 413 -26.18 15.37 10.55
N PRO A 414 -25.87 14.08 10.77
CA PRO A 414 -25.77 13.53 12.10
C PRO A 414 -24.48 14.00 12.80
N PRO A 415 -24.47 14.01 14.16
CA PRO A 415 -23.27 14.29 14.95
C PRO A 415 -22.19 13.25 14.66
N PHE A 416 -20.94 13.58 15.00
CA PHE A 416 -19.82 12.68 14.80
C PHE A 416 -19.88 11.45 15.71
N SER A 417 -20.22 11.67 16.98
CA SER A 417 -20.26 10.61 17.99
C SER A 417 -21.68 10.06 18.17
N VAL A 418 -21.83 8.75 18.07
CA VAL A 418 -23.10 8.04 18.35
C VAL A 418 -23.59 8.21 19.81
N ARG A 419 -22.71 8.66 20.73
CA ARG A 419 -23.04 8.89 22.13
C ARG A 419 -23.61 10.28 22.40
N GLU A 420 -23.50 11.23 21.47
CA GLU A 420 -24.03 12.58 21.65
C GLU A 420 -25.55 12.66 21.54
N GLY A 421 -26.17 11.70 20.84
CA GLY A 421 -27.58 11.73 20.47
C GLY A 421 -27.87 12.72 19.33
N GLY A 422 -29.11 12.81 18.89
CA GLY A 422 -29.53 13.68 17.78
C GLY A 422 -29.28 13.10 16.39
N MET A 423 -29.12 11.78 16.29
CA MET A 423 -28.88 11.10 15.02
C MET A 423 -30.15 10.49 14.40
N ILE A 424 -31.16 10.21 15.21
CA ILE A 424 -32.43 9.63 14.72
C ILE A 424 -33.40 10.76 14.35
N ARG A 425 -34.06 10.59 13.20
CA ARG A 425 -35.02 11.55 12.66
C ARG A 425 -36.33 11.52 13.43
N THR A 426 -36.91 12.71 13.70
CA THR A 426 -38.25 12.84 14.26
C THR A 426 -39.28 12.12 13.40
N GLY A 427 -40.21 11.39 14.02
CA GLY A 427 -41.24 10.58 13.38
C GLY A 427 -40.79 9.15 13.06
N TYR A 428 -39.58 8.75 13.40
CA TYR A 428 -39.10 7.38 13.22
C TYR A 428 -39.54 6.45 14.37
N ASN A 429 -39.52 6.96 15.61
CA ASN A 429 -39.92 6.21 16.81
C ASN A 429 -40.75 7.11 17.73
N SER A 430 -41.98 6.72 18.05
CA SER A 430 -42.90 7.52 18.86
C SER A 430 -42.43 7.74 20.29
N GLU A 431 -41.80 6.75 20.90
CA GLU A 431 -41.25 6.89 22.25
C GLU A 431 -40.13 7.93 22.32
N LEU A 432 -39.28 7.93 21.29
CA LEU A 432 -38.18 8.90 21.14
C LEU A 432 -38.74 10.32 20.96
N ASP A 433 -39.78 10.46 20.13
CA ASP A 433 -40.42 11.75 19.89
C ASP A 433 -41.07 12.33 21.17
N GLU A 434 -41.76 11.49 21.96
CA GLU A 434 -42.30 11.88 23.29
C GLU A 434 -41.18 12.34 24.23
N LEU A 435 -40.05 11.63 24.27
CA LEU A 435 -38.91 12.02 25.10
C LEU A 435 -38.28 13.34 24.65
N HIS A 436 -38.24 13.60 23.34
CA HIS A 436 -37.78 14.87 22.81
C HIS A 436 -38.72 16.03 23.13
N GLU A 437 -40.05 15.82 23.09
CA GLU A 437 -41.04 16.81 23.52
C GLU A 437 -40.85 17.19 24.99
N ILE A 438 -40.68 16.19 25.91
CA ILE A 438 -40.38 16.40 27.30
C ILE A 438 -39.10 17.22 27.50
N ALA A 439 -38.04 16.92 26.71
CA ALA A 439 -36.77 17.63 26.79
C ALA A 439 -36.81 19.04 26.20
N ALA A 440 -37.64 19.28 25.17
CA ALA A 440 -37.82 20.57 24.49
C ALA A 440 -38.70 21.56 25.33
N ASP A 441 -39.67 21.07 26.08
CA ASP A 441 -40.55 21.87 26.88
C ASP A 441 -39.86 22.63 28.05
N ASN A 442 -38.58 22.34 28.20
CA ASN A 442 -37.72 22.92 29.24
C ASN A 442 -37.74 24.47 29.27
N LYS A 443 -37.65 25.11 28.09
CA LYS A 443 -37.56 26.58 28.00
C LYS A 443 -38.87 27.26 28.39
N THR A 444 -39.97 26.70 27.94
CA THR A 444 -41.34 27.17 28.26
C THR A 444 -41.67 26.93 29.73
N TRP A 445 -41.34 25.75 30.25
CA TRP A 445 -41.57 25.44 31.66
C TRP A 445 -40.72 26.36 32.57
N MET A 446 -39.48 26.59 32.27
CA MET A 446 -38.57 27.49 32.99
C MET A 446 -39.10 28.92 33.05
N GLN A 447 -39.59 29.45 31.96
CA GLN A 447 -40.19 30.79 31.89
C GLN A 447 -41.48 30.87 32.75
N ASN A 448 -42.33 29.88 32.61
CA ASN A 448 -43.57 29.79 33.40
C ASN A 448 -43.27 29.62 34.90
N PHE A 449 -42.29 28.77 35.23
CA PHE A 449 -41.86 28.58 36.60
C PHE A 449 -41.21 29.84 37.18
N GLU A 450 -40.34 30.53 36.43
CA GLU A 450 -39.75 31.80 36.84
C GLU A 450 -40.84 32.85 37.12
N GLN A 451 -41.84 32.92 36.25
CA GLN A 451 -42.97 33.86 36.46
C GLN A 451 -43.80 33.47 37.66
N LYS A 452 -44.19 32.19 37.82
CA LYS A 452 -44.89 31.65 38.94
C LYS A 452 -44.19 32.02 40.27
N VAL A 453 -42.87 31.76 40.35
CA VAL A 453 -42.11 32.02 41.57
C VAL A 453 -41.99 33.54 41.86
N LYS A 454 -41.88 34.39 40.83
CA LYS A 454 -41.93 35.87 40.95
C LYS A 454 -43.25 36.33 41.50
N ASP A 455 -44.33 35.77 41.01
CA ASP A 455 -45.70 36.13 41.48
C ASP A 455 -45.94 35.66 42.91
N GLU A 456 -45.47 34.45 43.28
CA GLU A 456 -45.63 33.92 44.63
C GLU A 456 -44.75 34.66 45.69
N THR A 457 -43.53 35.02 45.31
CA THR A 457 -42.57 35.63 46.28
C THR A 457 -42.53 37.12 46.24
N GLY A 458 -43.11 37.76 45.20
CA GLY A 458 -43.07 39.22 45.00
C GLY A 458 -41.67 39.73 44.57
N ILE A 459 -40.69 38.84 44.37
CA ILE A 459 -39.29 39.18 44.06
C ILE A 459 -39.12 39.38 42.53
N LYS A 460 -39.27 40.56 42.01
CA LYS A 460 -39.23 40.89 40.60
C LYS A 460 -37.86 40.65 39.91
N THR A 461 -36.79 40.67 40.67
CA THR A 461 -35.41 40.51 40.20
C THR A 461 -34.93 39.05 40.19
N LEU A 462 -35.77 38.12 40.63
CA LEU A 462 -35.49 36.68 40.64
C LEU A 462 -35.25 36.17 39.20
N LYS A 463 -34.24 35.32 39.05
CA LYS A 463 -33.92 34.64 37.79
C LYS A 463 -33.72 33.15 38.05
N VAL A 464 -34.21 32.32 37.14
CA VAL A 464 -33.89 30.90 37.10
C VAL A 464 -32.72 30.66 36.15
N GLY A 465 -31.70 29.94 36.59
CA GLY A 465 -30.48 29.65 35.82
C GLY A 465 -30.04 28.20 36.01
N TYR A 466 -29.07 27.81 35.15
CA TYR A 466 -28.45 26.48 35.19
C TYR A 466 -26.94 26.59 35.37
N ASN A 467 -26.36 25.73 36.19
CA ASN A 467 -24.90 25.61 36.37
C ASN A 467 -24.51 24.11 36.40
N LYS A 468 -23.44 23.75 35.69
CA LYS A 468 -22.95 22.36 35.62
C LYS A 468 -22.65 21.72 36.98
N VAL A 469 -22.27 22.52 37.99
CA VAL A 469 -21.89 22.02 39.34
C VAL A 469 -23.11 21.82 40.24
N PHE A 470 -24.10 22.71 40.18
CA PHE A 470 -25.22 22.73 41.13
C PHE A 470 -26.58 22.42 40.49
N GLY A 471 -26.62 22.25 39.15
CA GLY A 471 -27.86 22.07 38.41
C GLY A 471 -28.65 23.36 38.22
N TYR A 472 -29.97 23.26 38.20
CA TYR A 472 -30.87 24.41 38.12
C TYR A 472 -30.96 25.10 39.46
N TYR A 473 -30.97 26.43 39.44
CA TYR A 473 -31.02 27.26 40.63
C TYR A 473 -31.86 28.53 40.42
N ILE A 474 -32.37 29.07 41.49
CA ILE A 474 -33.01 30.39 41.57
C ILE A 474 -31.98 31.37 42.11
N GLU A 475 -31.72 32.44 41.38
CA GLU A 475 -30.81 33.53 41.82
C GLU A 475 -31.61 34.72 42.30
N VAL A 476 -31.36 35.14 43.53
CA VAL A 476 -32.00 36.28 44.20
C VAL A 476 -30.92 37.28 44.58
N SER A 477 -31.14 38.59 44.29
CA SER A 477 -30.22 39.65 44.67
C SER A 477 -30.19 39.85 46.17
N LYS A 478 -29.01 40.19 46.74
CA LYS A 478 -28.79 40.33 48.18
C LYS A 478 -29.75 41.30 48.86
N GLY A 479 -30.20 42.31 48.14
CA GLY A 479 -31.16 43.26 48.67
C GLY A 479 -32.58 42.71 48.93
N GLN A 480 -32.89 41.53 48.44
CA GLN A 480 -34.21 40.90 48.55
C GLN A 480 -34.17 39.51 49.21
N THR A 481 -33.04 39.12 49.83
CA THR A 481 -32.93 37.86 50.54
C THR A 481 -33.82 37.68 51.73
N GLY A 482 -34.26 38.74 52.35
CA GLY A 482 -35.23 38.77 53.46
C GLY A 482 -36.70 38.42 53.08
N SER A 483 -36.97 38.39 51.74
CA SER A 483 -38.31 38.02 51.22
C SER A 483 -38.34 36.60 50.62
N VAL A 484 -37.28 35.82 50.82
CA VAL A 484 -37.17 34.45 50.33
C VAL A 484 -37.94 33.50 51.23
N PRO A 485 -38.87 32.66 50.72
CA PRO A 485 -39.61 31.69 51.50
C PRO A 485 -38.75 30.63 52.17
N ASP A 486 -39.18 30.06 53.27
CA ASP A 486 -38.46 29.06 54.07
C ASP A 486 -38.17 27.74 53.30
N TYR A 487 -38.93 27.42 52.27
CA TYR A 487 -38.72 26.23 51.41
C TYR A 487 -37.60 26.37 50.37
N PHE A 488 -37.00 27.58 50.30
CA PHE A 488 -35.83 27.80 49.44
C PHE A 488 -34.59 27.35 50.20
N VAL A 489 -33.92 26.30 49.66
CA VAL A 489 -32.68 25.80 50.23
C VAL A 489 -31.49 26.54 49.59
N ARG A 490 -30.78 27.32 50.39
CA ARG A 490 -29.59 28.06 49.93
C ARG A 490 -28.44 27.11 49.60
N LYS A 491 -27.83 27.24 48.41
CA LYS A 491 -26.70 26.43 47.92
C LYS A 491 -25.43 27.23 47.73
N GLN A 492 -25.51 28.49 47.33
CA GLN A 492 -24.33 29.30 47.06
C GLN A 492 -24.59 30.77 47.35
N THR A 493 -23.61 31.44 47.98
CA THR A 493 -23.60 32.87 48.17
C THR A 493 -22.59 33.51 47.22
N LEU A 494 -23.03 34.46 46.41
CA LEU A 494 -22.22 35.26 45.51
C LEU A 494 -22.00 36.68 46.07
N VAL A 495 -21.17 37.48 45.41
CA VAL A 495 -20.90 38.89 45.85
C VAL A 495 -22.20 39.70 45.89
N ASN A 496 -23.06 39.60 44.87
CA ASN A 496 -24.28 40.44 44.72
C ASN A 496 -25.62 39.64 44.76
N ALA A 497 -25.59 38.34 44.88
CA ALA A 497 -26.76 37.46 44.85
C ALA A 497 -26.58 36.21 45.70
N GLU A 498 -27.67 35.50 45.99
CA GLU A 498 -27.67 34.17 46.57
C GLU A 498 -28.43 33.21 45.66
N ARG A 499 -27.98 31.94 45.60
CA ARG A 499 -28.55 30.89 44.77
C ARG A 499 -29.24 29.86 45.67
N TYR A 500 -30.47 29.55 45.29
CA TYR A 500 -31.38 28.66 46.02
C TYR A 500 -31.84 27.52 45.11
N ILE A 501 -32.21 26.39 45.74
CA ILE A 501 -32.90 25.27 45.11
C ILE A 501 -34.23 25.08 45.80
N VAL A 502 -35.26 24.73 45.03
CA VAL A 502 -36.58 24.34 45.54
C VAL A 502 -36.93 22.92 45.07
N PRO A 503 -37.78 22.19 45.84
CA PRO A 503 -38.15 20.80 45.49
C PRO A 503 -38.70 20.65 44.07
N GLU A 504 -39.59 21.54 43.62
CA GLU A 504 -40.23 21.53 42.32
C GLU A 504 -39.20 21.66 41.20
N LEU A 505 -38.21 22.53 41.38
CA LEU A 505 -37.11 22.69 40.43
C LEU A 505 -36.21 21.44 40.37
N LYS A 506 -36.03 20.75 41.49
CA LYS A 506 -35.24 19.51 41.59
C LYS A 506 -35.96 18.33 40.95
N GLU A 507 -37.28 18.21 41.12
CA GLU A 507 -38.08 17.20 40.43
C GLU A 507 -38.08 17.39 38.91
N PHE A 508 -38.19 18.65 38.47
CA PHE A 508 -38.09 18.98 37.05
C PHE A 508 -36.70 18.65 36.45
N GLU A 509 -35.63 19.01 37.18
CA GLU A 509 -34.27 18.64 36.81
C GLU A 509 -34.11 17.13 36.62
N ASN A 510 -34.62 16.35 37.57
CA ASN A 510 -34.56 14.89 37.48
C ASN A 510 -35.31 14.31 36.28
N LYS A 511 -36.48 14.91 35.93
CA LYS A 511 -37.24 14.52 34.72
C LYS A 511 -36.45 14.80 33.45
N ILE A 512 -35.85 15.99 33.34
CA ILE A 512 -35.08 16.37 32.12
C ILE A 512 -33.81 15.55 31.99
N LEU A 513 -33.04 15.37 33.05
CA LEU A 513 -31.84 14.57 33.06
C LEU A 513 -32.18 13.11 32.73
N GLY A 514 -33.23 12.57 33.31
CA GLY A 514 -33.73 11.24 33.00
C GLY A 514 -34.22 11.09 31.58
N ALA A 515 -34.87 12.12 31.02
CA ALA A 515 -35.28 12.11 29.60
C ALA A 515 -34.05 12.13 28.68
N LYS A 516 -33.05 12.98 28.94
CA LYS A 516 -31.81 13.02 28.12
C LYS A 516 -31.04 11.70 28.15
N GLU A 517 -30.86 11.08 29.29
CA GLU A 517 -30.21 9.78 29.42
C GLU A 517 -31.01 8.70 28.65
N LYS A 518 -32.32 8.70 28.73
CA LYS A 518 -33.18 7.77 27.99
C LYS A 518 -33.13 8.02 26.48
N ILE A 519 -33.12 9.29 26.02
CA ILE A 519 -32.96 9.64 24.60
C ILE A 519 -31.65 9.03 24.07
N GLN A 520 -30.53 9.25 24.76
CA GLN A 520 -29.23 8.72 24.32
C GLN A 520 -29.21 7.18 24.25
N GLN A 521 -29.80 6.51 25.25
CA GLN A 521 -29.90 5.06 25.27
C GLN A 521 -30.80 4.52 24.15
N LEU A 522 -31.96 5.13 23.94
CA LEU A 522 -32.92 4.70 22.93
C LEU A 522 -32.38 4.97 21.52
N GLU A 523 -31.77 6.14 21.28
CA GLU A 523 -31.10 6.41 20.00
C GLU A 523 -29.99 5.44 19.70
N TYR A 524 -29.15 5.10 20.69
CA TYR A 524 -28.13 4.11 20.53
C TYR A 524 -28.69 2.71 20.20
N TYR A 525 -29.78 2.31 20.87
CA TYR A 525 -30.47 1.05 20.59
C TYR A 525 -31.02 1.01 19.16
N LEU A 526 -31.74 2.06 18.73
CA LEU A 526 -32.28 2.18 17.39
C LEU A 526 -31.17 2.20 16.34
N PHE A 527 -30.05 2.84 16.62
CA PHE A 527 -28.89 2.84 15.74
C PHE A 527 -28.28 1.44 15.62
N ASP A 528 -28.22 0.67 16.70
CA ASP A 528 -27.73 -0.72 16.66
C ASP A 528 -28.68 -1.66 15.91
N GLU A 529 -29.98 -1.45 15.98
CA GLU A 529 -30.96 -2.15 15.14
C GLU A 529 -30.69 -1.87 13.64
N LEU A 530 -30.40 -0.62 13.27
CA LEU A 530 -30.04 -0.27 11.89
C LEU A 530 -28.74 -0.95 11.46
N ARG A 531 -27.73 -0.99 12.33
CA ARG A 531 -26.50 -1.76 12.04
C ARG A 531 -26.79 -3.24 11.83
N SER A 532 -27.62 -3.83 12.65
CA SER A 532 -28.02 -5.24 12.54
C SER A 532 -28.77 -5.53 11.24
N LEU A 533 -29.62 -4.60 10.79
CA LEU A 533 -30.28 -4.70 9.48
C LEU A 533 -29.25 -4.67 8.33
N ILE A 534 -28.25 -3.78 8.38
CA ILE A 534 -27.18 -3.71 7.38
C ILE A 534 -26.37 -5.01 7.40
N ARG A 535 -26.01 -5.55 8.60
CA ARG A 535 -25.29 -6.82 8.75
C ARG A 535 -25.98 -7.96 8.01
N SER A 536 -27.30 -8.03 8.05
CA SER A 536 -28.06 -9.06 7.32
C SER A 536 -27.91 -9.01 5.79
N LYS A 537 -27.40 -7.90 5.25
CA LYS A 537 -27.23 -7.64 3.80
C LYS A 537 -25.76 -7.52 3.36
N ILE A 538 -24.80 -7.84 4.24
CA ILE A 538 -23.35 -7.62 4.00
C ILE A 538 -22.90 -8.26 2.68
N VAL A 539 -23.23 -9.53 2.44
CA VAL A 539 -22.77 -10.28 1.26
C VAL A 539 -23.22 -9.61 -0.03
N GLU A 540 -24.50 -9.23 -0.11
CA GLU A 540 -25.08 -8.57 -1.28
C GLU A 540 -24.51 -7.17 -1.51
N ILE A 541 -24.23 -6.42 -0.42
CA ILE A 541 -23.60 -5.08 -0.51
C ILE A 541 -22.15 -5.21 -0.99
N GLN A 542 -21.40 -6.23 -0.53
CA GLN A 542 -20.05 -6.48 -0.99
C GLN A 542 -20.01 -6.92 -2.47
N GLU A 543 -20.98 -7.71 -2.93
CA GLU A 543 -21.11 -8.04 -4.35
C GLU A 543 -21.36 -6.79 -5.20
N THR A 544 -22.25 -5.91 -4.72
CA THR A 544 -22.51 -4.61 -5.33
C THR A 544 -21.25 -3.73 -5.37
N ALA A 545 -20.50 -3.65 -4.27
CA ALA A 545 -19.26 -2.88 -4.18
C ALA A 545 -18.20 -3.37 -5.19
N ARG A 546 -18.08 -4.70 -5.34
CA ARG A 546 -17.19 -5.32 -6.36
C ARG A 546 -17.64 -4.97 -7.78
N ALA A 547 -18.93 -5.02 -8.07
CA ALA A 547 -19.45 -4.64 -9.38
C ALA A 547 -19.20 -3.16 -9.68
N VAL A 548 -19.49 -2.27 -8.72
CA VAL A 548 -19.22 -0.82 -8.81
C VAL A 548 -17.73 -0.55 -9.03
N SER A 549 -16.84 -1.19 -8.28
CA SER A 549 -15.39 -1.00 -8.43
C SER A 549 -14.89 -1.40 -9.83
N CYS A 550 -15.40 -2.51 -10.39
CA CYS A 550 -15.07 -2.93 -11.75
C CYS A 550 -15.60 -1.97 -12.82
N VAL A 551 -16.83 -1.49 -12.67
CA VAL A 551 -17.42 -0.48 -13.59
C VAL A 551 -16.59 0.80 -13.57
N ASP A 552 -16.17 1.24 -12.38
CA ASP A 552 -15.35 2.45 -12.20
C ASP A 552 -13.99 2.31 -12.87
N VAL A 553 -13.32 1.14 -12.76
CA VAL A 553 -12.06 0.89 -13.49
C VAL A 553 -12.26 0.94 -15.00
N LEU A 554 -13.30 0.26 -15.54
CA LEU A 554 -13.58 0.27 -16.97
C LEU A 554 -13.88 1.68 -17.48
N ALA A 555 -14.64 2.47 -16.71
CA ALA A 555 -14.91 3.87 -17.03
C ALA A 555 -13.63 4.74 -16.96
N SER A 556 -12.76 4.47 -15.99
CA SER A 556 -11.45 5.13 -15.86
C SER A 556 -10.55 4.86 -17.07
N LEU A 557 -10.45 3.60 -17.50
CA LEU A 557 -9.67 3.22 -18.69
C LEU A 557 -10.25 3.84 -19.97
N ALA A 558 -11.57 3.87 -20.12
CA ALA A 558 -12.24 4.54 -21.24
C ALA A 558 -11.99 6.05 -21.22
N GLN A 559 -12.00 6.69 -20.05
CA GLN A 559 -11.69 8.10 -19.89
C GLN A 559 -10.22 8.42 -20.22
N ALA A 560 -9.29 7.56 -19.83
CA ALA A 560 -7.89 7.68 -20.20
C ALA A 560 -7.70 7.53 -21.72
N ALA A 561 -8.36 6.55 -22.33
CA ALA A 561 -8.32 6.32 -23.77
C ALA A 561 -8.88 7.52 -24.56
N TYR A 562 -10.00 8.10 -24.10
CA TYR A 562 -10.56 9.30 -24.69
C TYR A 562 -9.63 10.51 -24.60
N LYS A 563 -9.14 10.77 -23.37
CA LYS A 563 -8.33 11.97 -23.09
C LYS A 563 -6.98 11.97 -23.81
N TYR A 564 -6.40 10.77 -24.00
CA TYR A 564 -5.03 10.61 -24.47
C TYR A 564 -4.93 9.95 -25.84
N ASN A 565 -6.06 9.76 -26.55
CA ASN A 565 -6.13 9.13 -27.86
C ASN A 565 -5.43 7.76 -27.88
N TYR A 566 -5.89 6.84 -27.00
CA TYR A 566 -5.41 5.46 -26.98
C TYR A 566 -6.26 4.60 -27.92
N VAL A 567 -5.67 3.56 -28.48
CA VAL A 567 -6.33 2.63 -29.39
C VAL A 567 -6.48 1.25 -28.77
N ARG A 568 -7.51 0.50 -29.18
CA ARG A 568 -7.67 -0.90 -28.81
C ARG A 568 -6.56 -1.73 -29.48
N PRO A 569 -5.70 -2.45 -28.74
CA PRO A 569 -4.79 -3.41 -29.31
C PRO A 569 -5.53 -4.68 -29.71
N GLU A 570 -5.17 -5.28 -30.83
CA GLU A 570 -5.54 -6.64 -31.19
C GLU A 570 -4.69 -7.63 -30.38
N LEU A 571 -5.28 -8.76 -30.02
CA LEU A 571 -4.58 -9.81 -29.27
C LEU A 571 -4.38 -11.04 -30.16
N ASN A 572 -3.24 -11.70 -30.01
CA ASN A 572 -2.91 -12.91 -30.74
C ASN A 572 -2.28 -14.00 -29.86
N ASN A 573 -2.28 -15.25 -30.34
CA ASN A 573 -1.67 -16.40 -29.67
C ASN A 573 -0.48 -17.00 -30.43
N TYR A 574 -0.08 -16.39 -31.55
CA TYR A 574 1.02 -16.87 -32.38
C TYR A 574 2.38 -16.19 -32.07
N GLY A 575 2.42 -15.33 -31.08
CA GLY A 575 3.67 -14.85 -30.49
C GLY A 575 4.23 -13.57 -31.11
N GLU A 576 3.41 -12.75 -31.78
CA GLU A 576 3.82 -11.46 -32.33
C GLU A 576 3.52 -10.31 -31.36
N ILE A 577 4.46 -9.38 -31.20
CA ILE A 577 4.29 -8.04 -30.58
C ILE A 577 4.61 -7.01 -31.64
N LYS A 578 3.60 -6.46 -32.29
CA LYS A 578 3.76 -5.44 -33.35
C LYS A 578 3.04 -4.18 -32.92
N ILE A 579 3.79 -3.10 -32.77
CA ILE A 579 3.27 -1.80 -32.33
C ILE A 579 3.69 -0.76 -33.36
N THR A 580 2.74 -0.01 -33.88
CA THR A 580 2.99 1.07 -34.84
C THR A 580 2.75 2.41 -34.14
N ASP A 581 3.74 3.31 -34.24
CA ASP A 581 3.74 4.64 -33.66
C ASP A 581 3.38 4.60 -32.16
N GLY A 582 4.00 3.69 -31.41
CA GLY A 582 3.85 3.57 -29.95
C GLY A 582 4.44 4.78 -29.24
N ARG A 583 3.77 5.22 -28.15
CA ARG A 583 4.18 6.35 -27.31
C ARG A 583 4.32 5.87 -25.87
N HIS A 584 5.21 6.50 -25.11
CA HIS A 584 5.39 6.15 -23.69
C HIS A 584 4.28 6.79 -22.85
N PRO A 585 3.40 6.01 -22.19
CA PRO A 585 2.19 6.54 -21.54
C PRO A 585 2.49 7.60 -20.47
N VAL A 586 3.59 7.46 -19.74
CA VAL A 586 3.96 8.36 -18.66
C VAL A 586 4.77 9.55 -19.18
N VAL A 587 5.85 9.29 -19.92
CA VAL A 587 6.76 10.35 -20.40
C VAL A 587 6.03 11.35 -21.30
N GLU A 588 5.13 10.86 -22.18
CA GLU A 588 4.30 11.72 -23.02
C GLU A 588 3.48 12.75 -22.20
N ARG A 589 3.09 12.39 -20.96
CA ARG A 589 2.31 13.29 -20.07
C ARG A 589 3.17 14.22 -19.23
N LEU A 590 4.44 13.91 -19.04
CA LEU A 590 5.38 14.75 -18.31
C LEU A 590 6.02 15.83 -19.20
N LEU A 591 6.00 15.65 -20.53
CA LEU A 591 6.49 16.63 -21.50
C LEU A 591 5.48 17.78 -21.64
N GLU A 592 5.78 18.93 -21.04
CA GLU A 592 4.90 20.12 -21.08
C GLU A 592 5.00 20.90 -22.41
N LYS A 593 6.16 20.88 -23.05
CA LYS A 593 6.48 21.74 -24.24
C LYS A 593 6.98 20.97 -25.47
N GLU A 594 7.35 19.70 -25.31
CA GLU A 594 7.87 18.88 -26.38
C GLU A 594 6.85 17.82 -26.79
N ILE A 595 6.79 17.52 -28.09
CA ILE A 595 5.96 16.42 -28.59
C ILE A 595 6.77 15.12 -28.46
N PHE A 596 6.15 14.10 -27.88
CA PHE A 596 6.75 12.76 -27.80
C PHE A 596 6.92 12.17 -29.20
N VAL A 597 8.11 11.65 -29.52
CA VAL A 597 8.38 11.01 -30.79
C VAL A 597 7.94 9.55 -30.75
N PRO A 598 6.94 9.13 -31.53
CA PRO A 598 6.45 7.76 -31.55
C PRO A 598 7.44 6.80 -32.18
N ASN A 599 7.43 5.52 -31.74
CA ASN A 599 8.32 4.48 -32.20
C ASN A 599 7.57 3.20 -32.56
N ASN A 600 8.09 2.48 -33.58
CA ASN A 600 7.60 1.17 -33.99
C ASN A 600 8.35 0.07 -33.23
N THR A 601 7.65 -1.05 -33.03
CA THR A 601 8.22 -2.27 -32.41
C THR A 601 7.70 -3.46 -33.20
N ASN A 602 8.60 -4.37 -33.54
CA ASN A 602 8.24 -5.66 -34.10
C ASN A 602 9.08 -6.74 -33.40
N LEU A 603 8.42 -7.63 -32.66
CA LEU A 603 9.03 -8.79 -32.04
C LEU A 603 8.16 -10.01 -32.32
N ASN A 604 8.78 -11.10 -32.78
CA ASN A 604 8.05 -12.33 -33.05
C ASN A 604 8.90 -13.55 -32.67
N ASN A 605 8.39 -14.74 -32.89
CA ASN A 605 9.09 -15.99 -32.53
C ASN A 605 9.96 -16.54 -33.70
N ALA A 606 9.99 -15.84 -34.85
CA ALA A 606 10.67 -16.31 -36.03
C ALA A 606 11.95 -15.50 -36.32
N ASP A 607 11.81 -14.42 -37.06
CA ASP A 607 12.92 -13.68 -37.69
C ASP A 607 13.30 -12.39 -36.92
N GLU A 608 12.56 -12.02 -35.89
CA GLU A 608 12.79 -10.81 -35.10
C GLU A 608 12.48 -11.04 -33.63
N ARG A 609 13.21 -11.97 -33.01
CA ARG A 609 13.01 -12.33 -31.59
C ARG A 609 13.79 -11.44 -30.64
N MET A 610 14.97 -10.97 -31.08
CA MET A 610 15.83 -10.11 -30.27
C MET A 610 16.20 -8.84 -31.04
N MET A 611 15.98 -7.68 -30.41
CA MET A 611 16.39 -6.38 -30.94
C MET A 611 17.62 -5.91 -30.16
N ILE A 612 18.76 -5.73 -30.86
CA ILE A 612 19.94 -5.06 -30.28
C ILE A 612 19.82 -3.57 -30.61
N ILE A 613 19.78 -2.74 -29.56
CA ILE A 613 19.56 -1.30 -29.70
C ILE A 613 20.84 -0.55 -29.36
N THR A 614 21.46 0.09 -30.35
CA THR A 614 22.68 0.86 -30.16
C THR A 614 22.42 2.37 -30.21
N GLY A 615 23.36 3.14 -29.74
CA GLY A 615 23.27 4.62 -29.72
C GLY A 615 23.68 5.23 -28.38
N PRO A 616 23.82 6.56 -28.31
CA PRO A 616 24.33 7.24 -27.15
C PRO A 616 23.35 7.19 -25.96
N ASN A 617 23.90 7.38 -24.74
CA ASN A 617 23.08 7.58 -23.56
C ASN A 617 22.30 8.90 -23.70
N MET A 618 21.15 9.01 -23.08
CA MET A 618 20.18 10.12 -23.21
C MET A 618 19.46 10.22 -24.58
N ALA A 619 19.75 9.33 -25.54
CA ALA A 619 19.05 9.34 -26.83
C ALA A 619 17.65 8.69 -26.79
N GLY A 620 17.24 8.10 -25.67
CA GLY A 620 15.91 7.53 -25.47
C GLY A 620 15.80 6.01 -25.58
N LYS A 621 16.91 5.24 -25.61
CA LYS A 621 16.91 3.77 -25.64
C LYS A 621 16.09 3.15 -24.51
N SER A 622 16.45 3.47 -23.26
CA SER A 622 15.77 2.96 -22.05
C SER A 622 14.29 3.36 -22.00
N THR A 623 13.96 4.59 -22.42
CA THR A 623 12.57 5.07 -22.52
C THR A 623 11.77 4.25 -23.51
N TYR A 624 12.35 3.92 -24.69
CA TYR A 624 11.72 3.09 -25.69
C TYR A 624 11.47 1.65 -25.18
N MET A 625 12.44 1.04 -24.53
CA MET A 625 12.28 -0.32 -24.00
C MET A 625 11.21 -0.38 -22.92
N ARG A 626 11.20 0.58 -21.98
CA ARG A 626 10.15 0.70 -20.96
C ARG A 626 8.78 0.95 -21.60
N GLN A 627 8.72 1.77 -22.66
CA GLN A 627 7.49 1.98 -23.43
C GLN A 627 6.91 0.64 -23.92
N VAL A 628 7.71 -0.21 -24.56
CA VAL A 628 7.25 -1.51 -25.07
C VAL A 628 6.66 -2.36 -23.94
N ALA A 629 7.37 -2.49 -22.82
CA ALA A 629 6.88 -3.24 -21.65
C ALA A 629 5.56 -2.69 -21.11
N LEU A 630 5.45 -1.37 -20.96
CA LEU A 630 4.24 -0.73 -20.48
C LEU A 630 3.05 -0.91 -21.43
N LEU A 631 3.28 -0.86 -22.76
CA LEU A 631 2.22 -1.08 -23.75
C LEU A 631 1.72 -2.53 -23.73
N VAL A 632 2.60 -3.51 -23.56
CA VAL A 632 2.24 -4.93 -23.40
C VAL A 632 1.46 -5.13 -22.10
N LEU A 633 1.93 -4.56 -20.99
CA LEU A 633 1.25 -4.62 -19.70
C LEU A 633 -0.15 -4.00 -19.78
N MET A 634 -0.28 -2.80 -20.36
CA MET A 634 -1.57 -2.12 -20.54
C MET A 634 -2.54 -2.96 -21.37
N ALA A 635 -2.07 -3.57 -22.46
CA ALA A 635 -2.88 -4.47 -23.29
C ALA A 635 -3.43 -5.65 -22.45
N GLN A 636 -2.56 -6.30 -21.66
CA GLN A 636 -2.92 -7.46 -20.83
C GLN A 636 -3.79 -7.13 -19.63
N MET A 637 -3.76 -5.91 -19.11
CA MET A 637 -4.75 -5.51 -18.11
C MET A 637 -6.15 -5.21 -18.68
N GLY A 638 -6.29 -5.18 -20.01
CA GLY A 638 -7.53 -4.87 -20.72
C GLY A 638 -7.71 -3.39 -21.06
N SER A 639 -6.64 -2.60 -20.98
CA SER A 639 -6.62 -1.19 -21.34
C SER A 639 -6.39 -1.00 -22.84
N PHE A 640 -6.79 0.17 -23.35
CA PHE A 640 -6.31 0.71 -24.60
C PHE A 640 -4.92 1.30 -24.41
N ILE A 641 -4.15 1.45 -25.47
CA ILE A 641 -2.73 1.81 -25.43
C ILE A 641 -2.41 3.02 -26.33
N PRO A 642 -1.41 3.83 -25.97
CA PRO A 642 -0.92 4.95 -26.77
C PRO A 642 -0.12 4.46 -28.00
N ALA A 643 -0.83 4.12 -29.07
CA ALA A 643 -0.25 3.70 -30.36
C ALA A 643 -1.19 4.13 -31.49
N ARG A 644 -0.73 4.02 -32.74
CA ARG A 644 -1.62 4.12 -33.90
C ARG A 644 -2.33 2.80 -34.15
N GLN A 645 -1.61 1.69 -34.03
CA GLN A 645 -2.13 0.32 -34.17
C GLN A 645 -1.22 -0.64 -33.41
N ALA A 646 -1.78 -1.70 -32.85
CA ALA A 646 -0.99 -2.74 -32.22
C ALA A 646 -1.65 -4.11 -32.33
N ASN A 647 -0.81 -5.15 -32.45
CA ASN A 647 -1.18 -6.55 -32.35
C ASN A 647 -0.20 -7.20 -31.35
N ILE A 648 -0.70 -7.70 -30.23
CA ILE A 648 0.11 -8.07 -29.08
C ILE A 648 -0.22 -9.49 -28.64
N CYS A 649 0.79 -10.36 -28.55
CA CYS A 649 0.64 -11.63 -27.85
C CYS A 649 0.82 -11.42 -26.35
N PRO A 650 0.00 -12.05 -25.49
CA PRO A 650 0.24 -12.07 -24.07
C PRO A 650 1.59 -12.67 -23.71
N VAL A 651 2.29 -12.06 -22.76
CA VAL A 651 3.55 -12.57 -22.20
C VAL A 651 3.31 -13.03 -20.77
N ASP A 652 3.97 -14.11 -20.37
CA ASP A 652 3.82 -14.69 -19.03
C ASP A 652 4.57 -13.91 -17.97
N LYS A 653 5.67 -13.24 -18.36
CA LYS A 653 6.54 -12.46 -17.48
C LYS A 653 7.17 -11.28 -18.23
N ILE A 654 7.38 -10.19 -17.51
CA ILE A 654 8.23 -9.09 -17.97
C ILE A 654 9.42 -9.00 -17.02
N PHE A 655 10.62 -9.17 -17.57
CA PHE A 655 11.86 -8.96 -16.83
C PHE A 655 12.53 -7.67 -17.29
N THR A 656 13.01 -6.89 -16.33
CA THR A 656 13.67 -5.63 -16.61
C THR A 656 14.99 -5.52 -15.87
N ARG A 657 16.06 -5.23 -16.60
CA ARG A 657 17.33 -4.75 -16.05
C ARG A 657 17.61 -3.38 -16.66
N VAL A 658 17.28 -2.31 -15.94
CA VAL A 658 17.36 -0.93 -16.44
C VAL A 658 18.03 -0.04 -15.39
N GLY A 659 19.19 0.54 -15.72
CA GLY A 659 19.93 1.47 -14.88
C GLY A 659 20.69 0.80 -13.73
N ALA A 660 21.71 1.48 -13.21
CA ALA A 660 22.38 1.12 -11.96
C ALA A 660 21.69 1.86 -10.81
N SER A 661 21.02 1.15 -9.91
CA SER A 661 20.72 1.71 -8.59
C SER A 661 21.80 1.23 -7.63
N ASP A 662 22.51 2.18 -7.03
CA ASP A 662 23.41 1.85 -5.91
C ASP A 662 22.53 1.35 -4.76
N ASP A 663 22.60 0.07 -4.47
CA ASP A 663 21.98 -0.48 -3.28
C ASP A 663 22.99 -0.37 -2.10
N LEU A 664 23.05 0.86 -1.57
CA LEU A 664 23.93 1.16 -0.44
C LEU A 664 23.56 0.38 0.83
N ALA A 665 22.32 -0.10 0.90
CA ALA A 665 21.82 -0.81 2.07
C ALA A 665 22.38 -2.23 2.21
N THR A 666 22.65 -2.91 1.08
CA THR A 666 23.19 -4.29 1.09
C THR A 666 24.70 -4.36 1.03
N GLY A 667 25.41 -3.24 0.82
CA GLY A 667 26.87 -3.21 0.69
C GLY A 667 27.42 -3.98 -0.52
N GLN A 668 26.57 -4.42 -1.45
CA GLN A 668 26.96 -5.13 -2.66
C GLN A 668 27.42 -4.13 -3.73
N SER A 669 28.42 -4.52 -4.53
CA SER A 669 28.82 -3.69 -5.66
C SER A 669 27.69 -3.66 -6.70
N THR A 670 27.55 -2.51 -7.41
CA THR A 670 26.57 -2.35 -8.52
C THR A 670 26.65 -3.45 -9.54
N PHE A 671 27.87 -3.95 -9.81
CA PHE A 671 28.10 -5.08 -10.74
C PHE A 671 27.54 -6.40 -10.20
N MET A 672 27.65 -6.68 -8.88
CA MET A 672 27.12 -7.90 -8.28
C MET A 672 25.59 -7.87 -8.28
N VAL A 673 24.96 -6.73 -7.96
CA VAL A 673 23.51 -6.56 -8.08
C VAL A 673 23.04 -6.81 -9.51
N GLU A 674 23.72 -6.24 -10.50
CA GLU A 674 23.45 -6.46 -11.92
C GLU A 674 23.53 -7.96 -12.29
N MET A 675 24.60 -8.66 -11.90
CA MET A 675 24.76 -10.08 -12.20
C MET A 675 23.69 -10.93 -11.52
N ASN A 676 23.28 -10.61 -10.31
CA ASN A 676 22.16 -11.28 -9.65
C ASN A 676 20.84 -11.10 -10.41
N GLU A 677 20.54 -9.89 -10.86
CA GLU A 677 19.34 -9.62 -11.66
C GLU A 677 19.38 -10.40 -13.00
N VAL A 678 20.50 -10.39 -13.69
CA VAL A 678 20.67 -11.17 -14.93
C VAL A 678 20.55 -12.67 -14.67
N ALA A 679 21.14 -13.19 -13.59
CA ALA A 679 21.02 -14.60 -13.21
C ALA A 679 19.57 -15.02 -12.95
N GLN A 680 18.77 -14.17 -12.28
CA GLN A 680 17.33 -14.41 -12.08
C GLN A 680 16.60 -14.47 -13.44
N ILE A 681 16.87 -13.54 -14.33
CA ILE A 681 16.29 -13.53 -15.68
C ILE A 681 16.61 -14.85 -16.41
N LEU A 682 17.89 -15.24 -16.45
CA LEU A 682 18.33 -16.45 -17.16
C LEU A 682 17.76 -17.74 -16.56
N LYS A 683 17.45 -17.74 -15.26
CA LYS A 683 16.88 -18.90 -14.55
C LYS A 683 15.38 -19.03 -14.76
N TYR A 684 14.62 -17.92 -14.76
CA TYR A 684 13.16 -17.94 -14.68
C TYR A 684 12.41 -17.48 -15.92
N ALA A 685 13.10 -16.93 -16.92
CA ALA A 685 12.46 -16.55 -18.17
C ALA A 685 12.08 -17.77 -18.99
N THR A 686 10.97 -17.67 -19.70
CA THR A 686 10.42 -18.68 -20.60
C THR A 686 10.41 -18.14 -22.03
N LYS A 687 10.09 -18.98 -23.00
CA LYS A 687 9.92 -18.56 -24.40
C LYS A 687 8.79 -17.53 -24.61
N ASN A 688 7.86 -17.43 -23.65
CA ASN A 688 6.74 -16.51 -23.70
C ASN A 688 7.03 -15.20 -22.93
N SER A 689 8.20 -15.06 -22.31
CA SER A 689 8.58 -13.88 -21.55
C SER A 689 9.06 -12.73 -22.46
N LEU A 690 8.94 -11.50 -21.96
CA LEU A 690 9.54 -10.30 -22.52
C LEU A 690 10.70 -9.87 -21.63
N ILE A 691 11.90 -9.80 -22.20
CA ILE A 691 13.13 -9.46 -21.48
C ILE A 691 13.62 -8.09 -21.95
N ILE A 692 13.94 -7.21 -21.01
CA ILE A 692 14.50 -5.89 -21.24
C ILE A 692 15.82 -5.78 -20.51
N LEU A 693 16.89 -5.64 -21.28
CA LEU A 693 18.27 -5.54 -20.77
C LEU A 693 18.89 -4.22 -21.25
N ASP A 694 19.25 -3.36 -20.31
CA ASP A 694 19.86 -2.06 -20.59
C ASP A 694 21.29 -2.01 -20.05
N GLU A 695 22.25 -1.95 -20.94
CA GLU A 695 23.70 -1.79 -20.69
C GLU A 695 24.29 -2.86 -19.75
N VAL A 696 24.03 -4.14 -20.02
CA VAL A 696 24.62 -5.26 -19.27
C VAL A 696 26.13 -5.30 -19.43
N GLY A 697 26.86 -5.49 -18.31
CA GLY A 697 28.32 -5.60 -18.26
C GLY A 697 29.05 -4.26 -18.08
N ARG A 698 28.33 -3.16 -17.79
CA ARG A 698 28.93 -1.83 -17.64
C ARG A 698 29.76 -1.66 -16.35
N GLY A 699 29.50 -2.45 -15.33
CA GLY A 699 30.13 -2.33 -13.99
C GLY A 699 31.52 -2.96 -13.87
N THR A 700 32.13 -3.46 -14.98
CA THR A 700 33.44 -4.13 -15.00
C THR A 700 34.31 -3.65 -16.17
N SER A 701 35.43 -4.31 -16.42
CA SER A 701 36.31 -3.99 -17.58
C SER A 701 35.57 -4.16 -18.90
N THR A 702 35.91 -3.36 -19.91
CA THR A 702 35.20 -3.36 -21.21
C THR A 702 35.14 -4.75 -21.85
N PHE A 703 36.24 -5.50 -21.82
CA PHE A 703 36.30 -6.85 -22.45
C PHE A 703 35.53 -7.89 -21.64
N ASP A 704 35.58 -7.85 -20.29
CA ASP A 704 34.81 -8.75 -19.46
C ASP A 704 33.31 -8.48 -19.59
N GLY A 705 32.91 -7.20 -19.51
CA GLY A 705 31.51 -6.79 -19.67
C GLY A 705 30.93 -7.18 -21.04
N MET A 706 31.70 -6.97 -22.13
CA MET A 706 31.32 -7.37 -23.47
C MET A 706 31.19 -8.89 -23.59
N SER A 707 32.14 -9.67 -23.04
CA SER A 707 32.10 -11.13 -23.07
C SER A 707 30.89 -11.69 -22.34
N ILE A 708 30.54 -11.12 -21.16
CA ILE A 708 29.33 -11.48 -20.41
C ILE A 708 28.08 -11.13 -21.20
N ALA A 709 27.98 -9.91 -21.72
CA ALA A 709 26.83 -9.47 -22.50
C ALA A 709 26.60 -10.37 -23.73
N HIS A 710 27.66 -10.73 -24.44
CA HIS A 710 27.63 -11.65 -25.57
C HIS A 710 27.10 -13.03 -25.19
N ALA A 711 27.69 -13.66 -24.15
CA ALA A 711 27.26 -14.97 -23.67
C ALA A 711 25.81 -14.98 -23.14
N VAL A 712 25.36 -13.91 -22.48
CA VAL A 712 23.96 -13.73 -22.06
C VAL A 712 23.02 -13.71 -23.26
N MET A 713 23.38 -12.97 -24.32
CA MET A 713 22.59 -12.92 -25.56
C MET A 713 22.47 -14.27 -26.22
N GLU A 714 23.59 -15.00 -26.38
CA GLU A 714 23.60 -16.35 -26.93
C GLU A 714 22.74 -17.31 -26.10
N TYR A 715 22.86 -17.26 -24.80
CA TYR A 715 22.05 -18.12 -23.88
C TYR A 715 20.55 -17.82 -24.03
N ILE A 716 20.15 -16.54 -24.05
CA ILE A 716 18.76 -16.15 -24.26
C ILE A 716 18.27 -16.63 -25.63
N HIS A 717 19.09 -16.46 -26.68
CA HIS A 717 18.77 -16.86 -28.03
C HIS A 717 18.59 -18.38 -28.18
N ASP A 718 19.56 -19.17 -27.69
CA ASP A 718 19.63 -20.62 -27.94
C ASP A 718 18.73 -21.41 -26.97
N LYS A 719 18.72 -21.04 -25.71
CA LYS A 719 18.05 -21.80 -24.63
C LYS A 719 16.68 -21.28 -24.30
N LEU A 720 16.56 -19.97 -24.01
CA LEU A 720 15.29 -19.39 -23.52
C LEU A 720 14.33 -19.10 -24.67
N LYS A 721 14.85 -18.59 -25.77
CA LYS A 721 14.07 -18.19 -26.95
C LYS A 721 13.01 -17.13 -26.65
N ALA A 722 13.26 -16.29 -25.65
CA ALA A 722 12.38 -15.22 -25.20
C ALA A 722 12.49 -13.98 -26.10
N LYS A 723 11.40 -13.21 -26.20
CA LYS A 723 11.40 -11.91 -26.85
C LYS A 723 12.26 -10.94 -26.05
N THR A 724 13.24 -10.31 -26.69
CA THR A 724 14.26 -9.55 -25.97
C THR A 724 14.55 -8.20 -26.62
N LEU A 725 14.57 -7.15 -25.80
CA LEU A 725 15.10 -5.82 -26.13
C LEU A 725 16.42 -5.65 -25.38
N PHE A 726 17.51 -5.50 -26.11
CA PHE A 726 18.85 -5.42 -25.56
C PHE A 726 19.53 -4.10 -25.97
N ALA A 727 19.62 -3.14 -25.08
CA ALA A 727 20.35 -1.92 -25.33
C ALA A 727 21.81 -2.06 -24.90
N THR A 728 22.73 -1.65 -25.76
CA THR A 728 24.15 -1.75 -25.50
C THR A 728 24.94 -0.62 -26.18
N HIS A 729 26.12 -0.36 -25.66
CA HIS A 729 27.14 0.49 -26.30
C HIS A 729 28.34 -0.32 -26.78
N TYR A 730 28.30 -1.64 -26.66
CA TYR A 730 29.30 -2.53 -27.25
C TYR A 730 28.97 -2.75 -28.72
N HIS A 731 29.63 -1.97 -29.61
CA HIS A 731 29.39 -2.02 -31.06
C HIS A 731 29.72 -3.37 -31.67
N GLN A 732 30.63 -4.14 -31.04
CA GLN A 732 31.01 -5.47 -31.49
C GLN A 732 29.83 -6.46 -31.51
N LEU A 733 28.83 -6.26 -30.62
CA LEU A 733 27.65 -7.12 -30.56
C LEU A 733 26.71 -6.96 -31.75
N ILE A 734 26.85 -5.90 -32.55
CA ILE A 734 26.11 -5.72 -33.80
C ILE A 734 26.35 -6.88 -34.79
N ALA A 735 27.56 -7.49 -34.76
CA ALA A 735 27.89 -8.61 -35.61
C ALA A 735 27.01 -9.86 -35.37
N LEU A 736 26.34 -9.96 -34.20
CA LEU A 736 25.48 -11.10 -33.86
C LEU A 736 24.27 -11.24 -34.79
N GLU A 737 23.80 -10.17 -35.46
CA GLU A 737 22.73 -10.25 -36.44
C GLU A 737 23.08 -11.18 -37.60
N ASN A 738 24.38 -11.26 -37.95
CA ASN A 738 24.85 -12.11 -39.05
C ASN A 738 25.11 -13.57 -38.63
N VAL A 739 25.09 -13.86 -37.32
CA VAL A 739 25.45 -15.17 -36.73
C VAL A 739 24.24 -15.85 -36.12
N LEU A 740 23.32 -15.10 -35.52
CA LEU A 740 22.16 -15.59 -34.77
C LEU A 740 20.85 -15.27 -35.48
N ASP A 741 20.13 -16.31 -35.89
CA ASP A 741 18.84 -16.16 -36.58
C ASP A 741 17.81 -15.51 -35.64
N GLY A 742 17.05 -14.51 -36.14
CA GLY A 742 16.06 -13.79 -35.36
C GLY A 742 16.62 -12.70 -34.44
N VAL A 743 17.89 -12.32 -34.61
CA VAL A 743 18.51 -11.14 -34.01
C VAL A 743 18.50 -10.00 -35.05
N LYS A 744 18.05 -8.81 -34.64
CA LYS A 744 18.02 -7.60 -35.48
C LYS A 744 18.64 -6.41 -34.79
N ASN A 745 19.43 -5.64 -35.56
CA ASN A 745 20.05 -4.42 -35.07
C ASN A 745 19.15 -3.21 -35.29
N TYR A 746 19.13 -2.36 -34.30
CA TYR A 746 18.45 -1.07 -34.32
C TYR A 746 19.34 0.02 -33.72
N SER A 747 19.13 1.24 -34.14
CA SER A 747 19.83 2.39 -33.57
C SER A 747 18.91 3.59 -33.38
N VAL A 748 19.33 4.52 -32.50
CA VAL A 748 18.62 5.80 -32.36
C VAL A 748 19.03 6.71 -33.53
N ALA A 749 18.04 7.18 -34.29
CA ALA A 749 18.26 8.10 -35.39
C ALA A 749 18.88 9.44 -34.91
N VAL A 750 19.93 9.85 -35.59
CA VAL A 750 20.69 11.07 -35.31
C VAL A 750 20.71 11.97 -36.55
N LYS A 751 20.51 13.27 -36.32
CA LYS A 751 20.68 14.26 -37.41
C LYS A 751 21.87 15.14 -37.08
N GLU A 752 22.86 15.10 -37.95
CA GLU A 752 24.06 15.94 -37.88
C GLU A 752 23.80 17.29 -38.55
N LYS A 753 24.09 18.38 -37.87
CA LYS A 753 24.03 19.74 -38.38
C LYS A 753 25.35 20.46 -38.08
N GLY A 754 26.32 20.26 -38.97
CA GLY A 754 27.69 20.78 -38.78
C GLY A 754 28.42 20.06 -37.65
N LYS A 755 28.78 20.77 -36.58
CA LYS A 755 29.38 20.18 -35.34
C LYS A 755 28.34 19.78 -34.28
N ASP A 756 27.08 20.17 -34.48
CA ASP A 756 26.00 19.87 -33.55
C ASP A 756 25.25 18.62 -33.99
N ILE A 757 24.86 17.81 -33.00
CA ILE A 757 24.09 16.60 -33.18
C ILE A 757 22.74 16.75 -32.49
N MET A 758 21.68 16.41 -33.21
CA MET A 758 20.33 16.33 -32.70
C MET A 758 19.88 14.88 -32.68
N PHE A 759 19.56 14.37 -31.49
CA PHE A 759 18.95 13.06 -31.30
C PHE A 759 17.47 13.13 -31.66
N LEU A 760 17.06 12.37 -32.67
CA LEU A 760 15.69 12.36 -33.15
C LEU A 760 14.76 11.51 -32.24
N ARG A 761 15.30 10.79 -31.29
CA ARG A 761 14.58 9.90 -30.35
C ARG A 761 13.75 8.83 -31.10
N ARG A 762 14.08 8.53 -32.32
CA ARG A 762 13.43 7.53 -33.17
C ARG A 762 14.32 6.32 -33.35
N ILE A 763 13.79 5.13 -33.08
CA ILE A 763 14.47 3.86 -33.29
C ILE A 763 14.29 3.45 -34.76
N VAL A 764 15.40 3.15 -35.43
CA VAL A 764 15.42 2.78 -36.83
C VAL A 764 16.23 1.49 -37.03
N PRO A 765 15.89 0.66 -38.05
CA PRO A 765 16.70 -0.53 -38.36
C PRO A 765 18.15 -0.17 -38.69
N GLY A 766 19.06 -1.09 -38.34
CA GLY A 766 20.51 -0.96 -38.53
C GLY A 766 21.23 -0.51 -37.26
N GLY A 767 22.40 -1.08 -37.02
CA GLY A 767 23.29 -0.70 -35.92
C GLY A 767 24.07 0.59 -36.24
N THR A 768 24.58 1.27 -35.21
CA THR A 768 25.55 2.38 -35.38
C THR A 768 26.84 2.02 -34.67
N ASP A 769 27.95 2.20 -35.35
CA ASP A 769 29.31 2.01 -34.86
C ASP A 769 29.94 3.32 -34.35
N ARG A 770 29.24 4.45 -34.46
CA ARG A 770 29.73 5.77 -34.06
C ARG A 770 29.55 6.04 -32.58
N SER A 771 30.59 6.50 -31.93
CA SER A 771 30.58 7.00 -30.57
C SER A 771 30.16 8.49 -30.54
N TYR A 772 29.19 8.80 -29.70
CA TYR A 772 28.69 10.18 -29.53
C TYR A 772 28.98 10.74 -28.13
N GLY A 773 29.83 10.11 -27.33
CA GLY A 773 30.12 10.49 -25.95
C GLY A 773 30.60 11.95 -25.80
N VAL A 774 31.53 12.41 -26.66
CA VAL A 774 32.06 13.79 -26.65
C VAL A 774 30.97 14.81 -27.00
N HIS A 775 30.03 14.45 -27.88
CA HIS A 775 28.90 15.31 -28.24
C HIS A 775 27.90 15.44 -27.08
N VAL A 776 27.61 14.35 -26.36
CA VAL A 776 26.79 14.40 -25.13
C VAL A 776 27.45 15.24 -24.04
N ALA A 777 28.77 15.13 -23.86
CA ALA A 777 29.55 15.97 -22.95
C ALA A 777 29.46 17.46 -23.31
N ARG A 778 29.42 17.79 -24.61
CA ARG A 778 29.19 19.16 -25.11
C ARG A 778 27.81 19.67 -24.76
N LEU A 779 26.77 18.87 -24.93
CA LEU A 779 25.39 19.20 -24.55
C LEU A 779 25.25 19.40 -23.04
N ALA A 780 26.02 18.66 -22.24
CA ALA A 780 26.08 18.81 -20.78
C ALA A 780 26.85 20.08 -20.31
N GLY A 781 27.45 20.84 -21.25
CA GLY A 781 28.12 22.10 -20.93
C GLY A 781 29.58 21.96 -20.46
N LEU A 782 30.29 20.86 -20.79
CA LEU A 782 31.70 20.73 -20.45
C LEU A 782 32.54 21.83 -21.13
N PRO A 783 33.61 22.33 -20.49
CA PRO A 783 34.49 23.38 -21.06
C PRO A 783 35.06 22.95 -22.40
N LYS A 784 35.09 23.90 -23.36
CA LYS A 784 35.54 23.64 -24.75
C LYS A 784 36.93 22.99 -24.82
N ARG A 785 37.88 23.42 -23.98
CA ARG A 785 39.24 22.84 -23.93
C ARG A 785 39.26 21.35 -23.60
N VAL A 786 38.34 20.92 -22.72
CA VAL A 786 38.17 19.50 -22.34
C VAL A 786 37.61 18.72 -23.55
N LEU A 787 36.61 19.28 -24.23
CA LEU A 787 35.97 18.67 -25.38
C LEU A 787 36.95 18.54 -26.55
N ASP A 788 37.71 19.63 -26.90
CA ASP A 788 38.70 19.61 -27.96
C ASP A 788 39.77 18.50 -27.68
N ARG A 789 40.27 18.42 -26.45
CA ARG A 789 41.25 17.38 -26.07
C ARG A 789 40.64 15.97 -26.12
N ALA A 790 39.36 15.80 -25.67
CA ALA A 790 38.66 14.52 -25.75
C ALA A 790 38.49 14.05 -27.25
N GLU A 791 38.23 14.98 -28.18
CA GLU A 791 38.14 14.67 -29.60
C GLU A 791 39.50 14.21 -30.19
N GLU A 792 40.62 14.84 -29.74
CA GLU A 792 41.97 14.45 -30.11
C GLU A 792 42.28 13.02 -29.61
N LEU A 793 42.09 12.78 -28.32
CA LEU A 793 42.34 11.48 -27.69
C LEU A 793 41.48 10.36 -28.32
N LEU A 794 40.21 10.65 -28.63
CA LEU A 794 39.32 9.69 -29.29
C LEU A 794 39.92 9.23 -30.63
N LYS A 795 40.45 10.16 -31.41
CA LYS A 795 41.12 9.86 -32.71
C LYS A 795 42.39 9.06 -32.51
N GLU A 796 43.18 9.36 -31.45
CA GLU A 796 44.39 8.59 -31.11
C GLU A 796 44.03 7.12 -30.79
N TYR A 797 43.03 6.90 -29.90
CA TYR A 797 42.56 5.56 -29.52
C TYR A 797 41.89 4.78 -30.68
N ASP A 798 41.13 5.41 -31.54
CA ASP A 798 40.53 4.80 -32.71
C ASP A 798 41.64 4.37 -33.74
N SER A 799 42.73 5.13 -33.84
CA SER A 799 43.86 4.78 -34.73
C SER A 799 44.71 3.65 -34.15
N GLU A 800 44.88 3.52 -32.85
CA GLU A 800 45.56 2.40 -32.17
C GLU A 800 44.79 1.08 -32.28
N ASN A 801 43.44 1.13 -32.18
CA ASN A 801 42.57 -0.05 -32.34
C ASN A 801 42.31 -0.44 -33.80
N GLY A 802 42.69 0.42 -34.77
CA GLY A 802 42.53 0.19 -36.24
C GLY A 802 43.61 -0.65 -36.87
N GLN A 803 44.62 -1.14 -36.16
CA GLN A 803 45.53 -2.14 -36.72
C GLN A 803 44.91 -3.53 -36.63
N ALA A 804 44.17 -3.87 -37.67
CA ALA A 804 43.58 -5.16 -37.88
C ALA A 804 44.66 -6.27 -37.77
N VAL A 805 44.38 -7.24 -36.91
CA VAL A 805 45.10 -8.51 -36.89
C VAL A 805 44.98 -9.15 -38.27
N ALA A 806 46.10 -9.25 -38.99
CA ALA A 806 46.20 -10.05 -40.22
C ALA A 806 45.82 -11.50 -39.91
N PRO A 807 45.18 -12.23 -40.86
CA PRO A 807 44.71 -13.59 -40.58
C PRO A 807 45.93 -14.51 -40.29
N ALA A 808 45.84 -15.20 -39.16
CA ALA A 808 46.82 -16.13 -38.69
C ALA A 808 47.01 -17.30 -39.67
N PRO A 809 48.24 -17.75 -39.97
CA PRO A 809 48.44 -18.97 -40.67
C PRO A 809 48.11 -20.20 -39.81
N GLN A 810 47.63 -21.25 -40.44
CA GLN A 810 47.14 -22.48 -39.82
C GLN A 810 48.20 -23.16 -38.94
N PRO A 811 47.82 -23.93 -37.92
CA PRO A 811 48.70 -24.39 -36.86
C PRO A 811 49.56 -25.59 -37.28
N GLU A 812 50.85 -25.45 -37.21
CA GLU A 812 51.77 -26.55 -36.99
C GLU A 812 51.84 -26.93 -35.49
N SER A 813 51.99 -28.24 -35.26
CA SER A 813 51.89 -28.96 -34.01
C SER A 813 52.72 -28.40 -32.81
N PRO A 814 52.37 -28.78 -31.54
CA PRO A 814 52.78 -28.06 -30.38
C PRO A 814 54.18 -28.38 -29.93
N GLN A 815 55.11 -27.41 -29.98
CA GLN A 815 56.30 -27.41 -29.11
C GLN A 815 56.05 -26.59 -27.87
N MET A 816 56.33 -27.26 -26.77
CA MET A 816 56.32 -26.64 -25.42
C MET A 816 57.13 -25.33 -25.44
N MET A 817 56.48 -24.20 -25.10
CA MET A 817 57.17 -23.00 -24.64
C MET A 817 56.82 -22.73 -23.19
N GLY A 818 57.83 -22.80 -22.34
CA GLY A 818 57.74 -22.59 -20.93
C GLY A 818 57.32 -21.16 -20.56
N SER A 819 56.73 -21.06 -19.42
CA SER A 819 56.22 -19.88 -18.77
C SER A 819 57.17 -18.68 -18.79
N LEU A 820 56.72 -17.55 -19.28
CA LEU A 820 57.32 -16.23 -19.13
C LEU A 820 56.69 -15.42 -18.00
N PHE A 821 56.29 -16.11 -16.95
CA PHE A 821 56.07 -15.47 -15.66
C PHE A 821 57.15 -15.96 -14.68
N THR A 822 58.29 -15.29 -14.72
CA THR A 822 59.17 -15.32 -13.53
C THR A 822 58.45 -14.61 -12.40
N ALA A 823 58.01 -15.37 -11.40
CA ALA A 823 57.48 -14.80 -10.18
C ALA A 823 58.50 -13.81 -9.63
N SER A 824 58.06 -12.56 -9.29
CA SER A 824 58.91 -11.56 -8.68
C SER A 824 59.66 -12.15 -7.47
N GLY A 825 60.94 -11.82 -7.29
CA GLY A 825 61.74 -12.34 -6.18
C GLY A 825 61.08 -12.06 -4.81
N VAL A 826 60.30 -11.02 -4.71
CA VAL A 826 59.49 -10.65 -3.53
C VAL A 826 58.33 -11.63 -3.33
N ALA A 827 57.62 -12.05 -4.40
CA ALA A 827 56.51 -13.01 -4.32
C ALA A 827 56.98 -14.40 -3.87
N GLN A 828 58.14 -14.87 -4.33
CA GLN A 828 58.76 -16.15 -3.87
C GLN A 828 59.18 -16.11 -2.40
N LYS A 829 59.70 -14.98 -1.93
CA LYS A 829 60.06 -14.80 -0.50
C LYS A 829 58.80 -14.73 0.38
N LEU A 830 57.73 -14.12 -0.06
CA LEU A 830 56.44 -14.09 0.65
C LEU A 830 55.82 -15.49 0.79
N ASP A 831 55.85 -16.30 -0.25
CA ASP A 831 55.28 -17.66 -0.25
C ASP A 831 56.02 -18.62 0.69
N THR A 832 57.33 -18.39 0.92
CA THR A 832 58.16 -19.23 1.80
C THR A 832 58.19 -18.75 3.26
N LEU A 833 57.49 -17.68 3.60
CA LEU A 833 57.52 -17.03 4.89
C LEU A 833 56.50 -17.66 5.86
N ASP A 834 56.95 -18.27 6.94
CA ASP A 834 56.08 -18.79 7.99
C ASP A 834 55.73 -17.68 8.99
N VAL A 835 54.69 -16.92 8.66
CA VAL A 835 54.19 -15.76 9.44
C VAL A 835 53.71 -16.18 10.83
N MET A 836 53.31 -17.43 11.01
CA MET A 836 52.77 -17.92 12.29
C MET A 836 53.84 -18.22 13.33
N SER A 837 55.11 -18.40 12.90
CA SER A 837 56.26 -18.63 13.79
C SER A 837 56.98 -17.35 14.19
N MET A 838 56.60 -16.18 13.65
CA MET A 838 57.30 -14.91 13.87
C MET A 838 56.70 -14.09 15.02
N THR A 839 57.55 -13.40 15.75
CA THR A 839 57.07 -12.35 16.67
C THR A 839 56.61 -11.12 15.93
N PRO A 840 55.71 -10.28 16.53
CA PRO A 840 55.19 -9.06 15.85
C PRO A 840 56.30 -8.10 15.38
N ILE A 841 57.43 -8.03 16.08
CA ILE A 841 58.59 -7.19 15.71
C ILE A 841 59.31 -7.76 14.50
N GLU A 842 59.50 -9.07 14.46
CA GLU A 842 60.14 -9.77 13.31
C GLU A 842 59.26 -9.68 12.07
N ALA A 843 57.95 -9.83 12.19
CA ALA A 843 57.00 -9.68 11.08
C ALA A 843 57.05 -8.26 10.50
N MET A 844 57.09 -7.20 11.36
CA MET A 844 57.22 -5.82 10.90
C MET A 844 58.55 -5.55 10.18
N ASN A 845 59.62 -6.05 10.71
CA ASN A 845 60.93 -5.87 10.07
C ASN A 845 61.01 -6.60 8.71
N THR A 846 60.46 -7.79 8.61
CA THR A 846 60.44 -8.58 7.37
C THR A 846 59.55 -7.90 6.34
N LEU A 847 58.37 -7.37 6.74
CA LEU A 847 57.51 -6.59 5.86
C LEU A 847 58.18 -5.32 5.34
N TYR A 848 58.98 -4.63 6.19
CA TYR A 848 59.72 -3.45 5.79
C TYR A 848 60.83 -3.79 4.77
N GLN A 849 61.51 -4.92 4.94
CA GLN A 849 62.54 -5.42 3.99
C GLN A 849 61.91 -5.81 2.64
N LEU A 850 60.79 -6.55 2.64
CA LEU A 850 60.07 -6.93 1.45
C LEU A 850 59.53 -5.71 0.71
N GLN A 851 59.07 -4.67 1.43
CA GLN A 851 58.65 -3.42 0.82
C GLN A 851 59.79 -2.65 0.17
N ALA A 852 60.98 -2.65 0.79
CA ALA A 852 62.18 -2.02 0.22
C ALA A 852 62.66 -2.76 -1.05
N GLU A 853 62.63 -4.11 -1.04
CA GLU A 853 62.92 -4.93 -2.23
C GLU A 853 61.89 -4.73 -3.37
N ALA A 854 60.59 -4.70 -3.04
CA ALA A 854 59.55 -4.44 -3.99
C ALA A 854 59.69 -3.07 -4.67
N ARG A 855 60.07 -2.02 -3.91
CA ARG A 855 60.36 -0.69 -4.47
C ARG A 855 61.55 -0.70 -5.39
N LYS A 856 62.59 -1.50 -5.08
CA LYS A 856 63.80 -1.66 -5.90
C LYS A 856 63.50 -2.40 -7.21
N GLU A 857 62.63 -3.45 -7.15
CA GLU A 857 62.16 -4.18 -8.34
C GLU A 857 61.25 -3.30 -9.22
N LEU A 858 60.46 -2.40 -8.66
CA LEU A 858 59.58 -1.47 -9.36
C LEU A 858 60.28 -0.17 -9.83
N GLY A 859 61.62 -0.02 -9.58
CA GLY A 859 62.37 1.16 -10.01
C GLY A 859 61.98 2.47 -9.30
N LYS A 860 61.41 2.37 -8.10
CA LYS A 860 60.99 3.49 -7.26
C LYS A 860 61.91 3.70 -6.07
#